data_f0806f373989dd6e49a9395ef6c59077
#
_entry.id   f0806f373989dd6e49a9395ef6c59077
#
_cell.length_a   1.000
_cell.length_b   1.000
_cell.length_c   1.000
_cell.angle_alpha   90.00
_cell.angle_beta   90.00
_cell.angle_gamma   90.00
#
_symmetry.space_group_name_H-M   'P 1'
#
loop_
_entity.id
_entity.type
_entity.pdbx_description
1 polymer ?
#
loop_
_entity_poly.entity_id
_entity_poly.type
_entity_poly.pdbx_seq_one_letter_code
_entity_poly.pdbx_strand_id
1 'polypeptide(L)'
;MGFKFILIRIQDNLTIHKKIKYMKNKLLALSFFLLIGSGVMAQSGYQWKTATTDGYTYKYVTNDPTKSRFYTLKNGLTVILSQNVKEPTIEFRMAVRAGSNTDPRTATGLAHYLEHLLFKGTDKFGTMDYTKEKPLLDKIDGLYEQYNKTTDPAKRKEIYAQIDKTSGLXSNYSIANEYDKMIKAIGGQSSNAHTWYEETVYNEDFPANATDKFLALQAERFRNPVFRIFHTELEAVYEEKNRGLDNDAWKMDEKMSALLFPTHNYGQQTTIGTIEHLKNPSLVEIRKYYNKYYVPNNMAVVLAGDFNPDEMIKKVDKSFAFMQSKPVTLYNPAPEKPLTKIQKVDIYGPSAESVEISYRGYAENTKQSMLLDLISSILANGKAGLFDINLNKQQKVLRSSAGYQQMKDYGVFNMSAQPKQGQTLEEVQKLLLDQIEILKKGDFDESLIKATVANSKLGLLQAFDNNAYRVDAATNEFILNRGTKWDKSLSNPDEMAKITKSQVTEFAKQFFINNYVIAFKHKGEDKNIAKVEKPAITPVNTNAAETSVFTKDLLAAPTNPIAPKFLDYKKDLNYGKVGIADVITVQNKENSIFRLSYRFEMGALNNMLQPYASQYLTFLATDKYSAEQISKEFYNIACTYSINVGNEVTTINISGLQENFEKAVTLVEHILANCKPNEQALVELKSRILKARENNKLNKSAILGGLMNYAQYGASNPFNSTSSNEEVKNITSDQLISILHNIDNFKHTITYYGPHTLEAFTESIGKLHKLPAAFSPEPPAKKFTYTNNATNQVYFADYDMVQSEIRWIRNGGVFNPDLTAKVNLFNSYFGGGMGSIVFQTIRESKALAYSTFAVYSSPDRKDKNYAMIAYVGSQADKMNDAVAGMNELLNVLPQADKSFEASKYNALNALETSRVTKDDIIQSYFADQKLGIDHDSRIDEYNGLKPLTFADIKEFHTNNVANKPYNYCIVASEKKVKLEDMQKFGTVTKLTLEQIFGY
;
A
#
# COMPACT_ATOMS: atom_id res chain seq x y z
N MET A 1 29.62 11.45 58.01
CA MET A 1 30.59 10.91 58.90
C MET A 1 31.93 10.96 58.20
N GLY A 2 32.75 11.95 58.59
CA GLY A 2 34.07 12.15 58.05
C GLY A 2 35.15 11.42 58.86
N PHE A 3 36.32 11.56 58.41
CA PHE A 3 37.56 11.10 58.98
C PHE A 3 37.97 9.66 58.69
N LYS A 4 38.79 9.56 57.59
CA LYS A 4 40.08 8.82 57.62
C LYS A 4 40.79 9.06 56.30
N PHE A 5 41.41 10.22 56.20
CA PHE A 5 42.45 10.50 55.18
C PHE A 5 43.38 11.52 55.79
N ILE A 6 44.43 11.10 56.41
CA ILE A 6 45.71 11.74 56.61
C ILE A 6 46.51 10.78 57.49
N LEU A 7 47.44 10.09 56.89
CA LEU A 7 48.71 9.55 57.44
C LEU A 7 49.18 8.38 56.55
N ILE A 8 49.69 8.69 55.39
CA ILE A 8 50.71 7.88 54.69
C ILE A 8 51.31 8.83 53.62
N ARG A 9 52.19 9.70 54.16
CA ARG A 9 53.14 10.41 53.26
C ARG A 9 54.45 10.47 54.07
N ILE A 10 55.32 9.61 53.75
CA ILE A 10 56.79 9.73 53.90
C ILE A 10 57.38 8.29 54.02
N GLN A 11 57.27 7.45 53.06
CA GLN A 11 58.11 6.26 52.94
C GLN A 11 58.15 5.66 51.48
N ASP A 12 57.80 6.51 50.45
CA ASP A 12 57.70 5.89 49.12
C ASP A 12 58.46 6.60 47.98
N ASN A 13 59.58 7.25 48.29
CA ASN A 13 60.41 7.87 47.22
C ASN A 13 61.38 6.91 46.53
N LEU A 14 61.57 5.70 47.00
CA LEU A 14 62.39 4.73 46.32
C LEU A 14 61.62 3.61 45.59
N THR A 15 60.29 3.49 45.89
CA THR A 15 59.45 2.50 45.26
C THR A 15 58.76 3.09 43.99
N ILE A 16 58.66 4.39 43.95
CA ILE A 16 57.99 5.12 42.85
C ILE A 16 58.85 5.05 41.59
N HIS A 17 60.21 5.15 41.72
CA HIS A 17 61.05 5.07 40.52
C HIS A 17 61.09 3.69 39.90
N LYS A 18 60.94 2.62 40.65
CA LYS A 18 60.89 1.24 40.11
C LYS A 18 59.49 0.98 39.52
N LYS A 19 58.42 1.52 40.15
CA LYS A 19 57.04 1.38 39.60
C LYS A 19 56.83 2.21 38.30
N ILE A 20 57.42 3.39 38.24
CA ILE A 20 57.34 4.23 37.04
C ILE A 20 58.07 3.58 35.84
N LYS A 21 59.21 2.92 36.11
CA LYS A 21 59.96 2.21 35.06
C LYS A 21 59.18 0.95 34.59
N TYR A 22 58.47 0.29 35.52
CA TYR A 22 57.63 -0.88 35.20
C TYR A 22 56.36 -0.48 34.49
N MET A 23 55.79 0.68 34.85
CA MET A 23 54.60 1.24 34.20
C MET A 23 54.94 1.77 32.79
N LYS A 24 56.11 2.39 32.60
CA LYS A 24 56.55 2.85 31.26
C LYS A 24 56.74 1.66 30.33
N ASN A 25 57.27 0.55 30.82
CA ASN A 25 57.44 -0.67 29.99
C ASN A 25 56.09 -1.37 29.70
N LYS A 26 55.11 -1.31 30.62
CA LYS A 26 53.76 -1.80 30.35
C LYS A 26 52.99 -0.88 29.43
N LEU A 27 53.21 0.43 29.54
CA LEU A 27 52.57 1.38 28.61
C LEU A 27 53.15 1.25 27.19
N LEU A 28 54.45 0.97 27.07
CA LEU A 28 55.08 0.72 25.76
C LEU A 28 54.62 -0.63 25.19
N ALA A 29 54.44 -1.66 26.03
CA ALA A 29 53.88 -2.92 25.58
C ALA A 29 52.40 -2.81 25.21
N LEU A 30 51.60 -1.98 25.95
CA LEU A 30 50.24 -1.69 25.61
C LEU A 30 50.12 -0.84 24.34
N SER A 31 51.03 0.10 24.13
CA SER A 31 51.08 0.90 22.91
C SER A 31 51.47 0.04 21.68
N PHE A 32 52.33 -0.98 21.90
CA PHE A 32 52.71 -1.89 20.81
C PHE A 32 51.60 -2.86 20.48
N PHE A 33 50.79 -3.26 21.48
CA PHE A 33 49.58 -4.06 21.24
C PHE A 33 48.44 -3.24 20.62
N LEU A 34 48.39 -1.95 20.94
CA LEU A 34 47.42 -1.03 20.31
C LEU A 34 47.77 -0.69 18.86
N LEU A 35 49.08 -0.75 18.51
CA LEU A 35 49.53 -0.48 17.13
C LEU A 35 49.45 -1.73 16.24
N ILE A 36 49.36 -2.92 16.79
CA ILE A 36 49.15 -4.14 16.02
C ILE A 36 47.63 -4.42 15.90
N GLY A 37 46.82 -3.79 16.75
CA GLY A 37 45.35 -3.88 16.71
C GLY A 37 44.65 -2.89 15.78
N SER A 38 45.37 -1.99 15.12
CA SER A 38 44.74 -1.01 14.23
C SER A 38 44.47 -1.53 12.82
N GLY A 39 44.56 -2.85 12.63
CA GLY A 39 44.10 -3.51 11.42
C GLY A 39 42.79 -4.30 11.62
N VAL A 40 42.13 -4.19 12.77
CA VAL A 40 40.81 -4.75 12.95
C VAL A 40 39.84 -3.73 12.31
N MET A 41 39.44 -4.01 11.11
CA MET A 41 38.31 -3.34 10.53
C MET A 41 37.19 -3.39 11.56
N ALA A 42 36.58 -2.26 11.87
CA ALA A 42 35.41 -2.24 12.75
C ALA A 42 34.39 -3.21 12.15
N GLN A 43 34.30 -4.39 12.72
CA GLN A 43 33.31 -5.38 12.30
C GLN A 43 31.94 -4.77 12.46
N SER A 44 31.10 -4.83 11.41
CA SER A 44 29.74 -4.33 11.49
C SER A 44 29.08 -4.95 12.72
N GLY A 45 28.21 -4.21 13.38
CA GLY A 45 27.46 -4.72 14.53
C GLY A 45 26.52 -5.88 14.14
N TYR A 46 26.37 -6.12 12.85
CA TYR A 46 25.46 -7.13 12.27
C TYR A 46 26.27 -8.31 11.77
N GLN A 47 26.31 -9.40 12.57
CA GLN A 47 27.09 -10.58 12.25
C GLN A 47 26.23 -11.83 12.32
N TRP A 48 26.41 -12.72 11.36
CA TRP A 48 25.73 -14.03 11.38
C TRP A 48 26.25 -14.87 12.53
N LYS A 49 25.31 -15.49 13.25
CA LYS A 49 25.56 -16.49 14.28
C LYS A 49 24.67 -17.69 14.02
N THR A 50 25.04 -18.82 14.61
CA THR A 50 24.25 -20.06 14.52
C THR A 50 23.90 -20.52 15.94
N ALA A 51 22.69 -21.03 16.12
CA ALA A 51 22.21 -21.60 17.39
C ALA A 51 21.37 -22.83 17.10
N THR A 52 21.20 -23.69 18.11
CA THR A 52 20.35 -24.87 17.97
C THR A 52 19.49 -24.98 19.24
N THR A 53 18.18 -25.20 19.04
CA THR A 53 17.22 -25.39 20.11
C THR A 53 16.31 -26.57 19.71
N ASP A 54 16.15 -27.55 20.63
CA ASP A 54 15.25 -28.68 20.41
C ASP A 54 15.53 -29.47 19.12
N GLY A 55 16.82 -29.51 18.69
CA GLY A 55 17.21 -30.22 17.47
C GLY A 55 17.07 -29.40 16.18
N TYR A 56 16.59 -28.16 16.25
CA TYR A 56 16.49 -27.27 15.10
C TYR A 56 17.62 -26.26 15.14
N THR A 57 18.43 -26.24 14.07
CA THR A 57 19.52 -25.29 13.90
C THR A 57 19.04 -24.11 13.06
N TYR A 58 19.35 -22.90 13.52
CA TYR A 58 19.02 -21.67 12.81
C TYR A 58 20.17 -20.69 12.82
N LYS A 59 20.17 -19.82 11.83
CA LYS A 59 21.08 -18.67 11.77
C LYS A 59 20.30 -17.41 12.15
N TYR A 60 21.00 -16.45 12.72
CA TYR A 60 20.44 -15.14 13.05
C TYR A 60 21.55 -14.10 12.98
N VAL A 61 21.14 -12.83 12.84
CA VAL A 61 22.10 -11.72 12.78
C VAL A 61 22.08 -10.99 14.13
N THR A 62 23.26 -10.71 14.68
CA THR A 62 23.37 -9.95 15.94
C THR A 62 22.78 -8.53 15.73
N ASN A 63 22.15 -8.00 16.78
CA ASN A 63 21.54 -6.67 16.79
C ASN A 63 20.41 -6.47 15.79
N ASP A 64 19.88 -7.54 15.22
CA ASP A 64 18.70 -7.50 14.33
C ASP A 64 17.49 -7.01 15.13
N PRO A 65 16.90 -5.86 14.81
CA PRO A 65 15.73 -5.36 15.54
C PRO A 65 14.50 -6.25 15.35
N THR A 66 14.44 -7.07 14.29
CA THR A 66 13.34 -8.01 14.05
C THR A 66 13.55 -9.34 14.76
N LYS A 67 14.78 -9.61 15.24
CA LYS A 67 15.17 -10.87 15.88
C LYS A 67 14.85 -12.09 15.00
N SER A 68 15.00 -11.94 13.68
CA SER A 68 14.65 -13.00 12.72
C SER A 68 15.57 -14.21 12.85
N ARG A 69 14.95 -15.41 12.81
CA ARG A 69 15.65 -16.70 12.77
C ARG A 69 15.45 -17.36 11.41
N PHE A 70 16.52 -17.83 10.82
CA PHE A 70 16.55 -18.43 9.48
C PHE A 70 16.86 -19.91 9.60
N TYR A 71 15.87 -20.75 9.29
CA TYR A 71 15.98 -22.23 9.32
C TYR A 71 15.98 -22.78 7.90
N THR A 72 16.66 -23.89 7.68
CA THR A 72 16.49 -24.72 6.48
C THR A 72 16.09 -26.12 6.97
N LEU A 73 14.90 -26.55 6.61
CA LEU A 73 14.37 -27.85 7.01
C LEU A 73 15.03 -28.99 6.20
N LYS A 74 14.83 -30.25 6.62
CA LYS A 74 15.43 -31.42 5.96
C LYS A 74 15.06 -31.52 4.49
N ASN A 75 13.87 -31.09 4.11
CA ASN A 75 13.41 -31.12 2.72
C ASN A 75 13.82 -29.86 1.92
N GLY A 76 14.63 -28.99 2.53
CA GLY A 76 15.14 -27.78 1.86
C GLY A 76 14.25 -26.54 2.02
N LEU A 77 13.09 -26.65 2.68
CA LEU A 77 12.21 -25.48 2.89
C LEU A 77 12.90 -24.48 3.82
N THR A 78 12.97 -23.23 3.41
CA THR A 78 13.43 -22.14 4.26
C THR A 78 12.26 -21.69 5.13
N VAL A 79 12.55 -21.46 6.43
CA VAL A 79 11.57 -20.90 7.37
C VAL A 79 12.21 -19.71 8.07
N ILE A 80 11.53 -18.57 8.01
CA ILE A 80 12.04 -17.33 8.65
C ILE A 80 11.00 -16.91 9.70
N LEU A 81 11.42 -16.79 10.94
CA LEU A 81 10.55 -16.52 12.10
C LEU A 81 10.98 -15.24 12.80
N SER A 82 10.05 -14.28 12.96
CA SER A 82 10.27 -13.02 13.68
C SER A 82 9.18 -12.85 14.73
N GLN A 83 9.51 -13.10 16.00
CA GLN A 83 8.55 -12.95 17.11
C GLN A 83 8.26 -11.46 17.38
N ASN A 84 6.96 -11.13 17.51
CA ASN A 84 6.52 -9.82 17.96
C ASN A 84 5.12 -9.98 18.60
N VAL A 85 5.07 -9.89 19.91
CA VAL A 85 3.87 -10.23 20.70
C VAL A 85 2.95 -9.02 20.99
N LYS A 86 3.15 -7.91 20.28
CA LYS A 86 2.36 -6.68 20.53
C LYS A 86 0.87 -6.86 20.23
N GLU A 87 0.57 -7.67 19.22
CA GLU A 87 -0.81 -8.01 18.83
C GLU A 87 -0.93 -9.53 18.76
N PRO A 88 -2.08 -10.11 19.12
CA PRO A 88 -2.24 -11.58 19.10
C PRO A 88 -2.58 -12.09 17.69
N THR A 89 -1.82 -11.65 16.70
CA THR A 89 -1.96 -11.97 15.28
C THR A 89 -0.60 -12.36 14.71
N ILE A 90 -0.63 -13.07 13.58
CA ILE A 90 0.57 -13.54 12.89
C ILE A 90 0.41 -13.22 11.40
N GLU A 91 1.44 -12.60 10.83
CA GLU A 91 1.57 -12.39 9.38
C GLU A 91 2.31 -13.58 8.77
N PHE A 92 1.85 -14.03 7.63
CA PHE A 92 2.38 -15.20 6.92
C PHE A 92 2.65 -14.84 5.46
N ARG A 93 3.79 -15.33 4.98
CA ARG A 93 4.07 -15.34 3.52
C ARG A 93 4.52 -16.74 3.14
N MET A 94 3.92 -17.28 2.06
CA MET A 94 4.50 -18.41 1.35
C MET A 94 5.16 -17.85 0.10
N ALA A 95 6.49 -17.85 0.09
CA ALA A 95 7.28 -17.25 -0.99
C ALA A 95 7.83 -18.32 -1.91
N VAL A 96 7.64 -18.14 -3.21
CA VAL A 96 8.17 -19.05 -4.24
C VAL A 96 9.13 -18.24 -5.13
N ARG A 97 10.36 -18.74 -5.31
CA ARG A 97 11.37 -18.10 -6.17
C ARG A 97 11.12 -18.43 -7.64
N ALA A 98 9.95 -18.05 -8.12
CA ALA A 98 9.50 -18.24 -9.50
C ALA A 98 8.41 -17.21 -9.80
N GLY A 99 8.58 -16.47 -10.86
CA GLY A 99 7.64 -15.46 -11.33
C GLY A 99 7.66 -15.40 -12.85
N SER A 100 7.32 -14.25 -13.41
CA SER A 100 7.23 -14.13 -14.87
C SER A 100 8.56 -14.35 -15.59
N ASN A 101 9.70 -14.21 -14.93
CA ASN A 101 11.00 -14.51 -15.55
C ASN A 101 11.15 -16.00 -15.88
N THR A 102 10.43 -16.86 -15.20
CA THR A 102 10.48 -18.31 -15.45
C THR A 102 9.37 -18.82 -16.38
N ASP A 103 8.48 -17.94 -16.83
CA ASP A 103 7.49 -18.28 -17.86
C ASP A 103 8.23 -18.57 -19.18
N PRO A 104 7.84 -19.62 -19.93
CA PRO A 104 8.34 -19.77 -21.30
C PRO A 104 7.93 -18.57 -22.16
N ARG A 105 8.81 -18.11 -23.02
CA ARG A 105 8.48 -16.98 -23.93
C ARG A 105 7.33 -17.30 -24.88
N THR A 106 7.06 -18.57 -25.10
CA THR A 106 5.95 -19.04 -25.94
C THR A 106 4.63 -19.18 -25.17
N ALA A 107 4.65 -18.95 -23.85
CA ALA A 107 3.47 -19.09 -22.98
C ALA A 107 3.62 -18.19 -21.74
N THR A 108 3.62 -16.88 -21.96
CA THR A 108 3.76 -15.91 -20.86
C THR A 108 2.48 -15.82 -20.03
N GLY A 109 2.62 -15.47 -18.76
CA GLY A 109 1.51 -15.33 -17.82
C GLY A 109 1.22 -16.59 -17.02
N LEU A 110 2.01 -17.67 -17.18
CA LEU A 110 1.77 -18.92 -16.45
C LEU A 110 1.89 -18.75 -14.94
N ALA A 111 2.92 -18.03 -14.49
CA ALA A 111 3.12 -17.79 -13.05
C ALA A 111 1.92 -17.07 -12.46
N HIS A 112 1.42 -16.06 -13.15
CA HIS A 112 0.28 -15.24 -12.72
C HIS A 112 -1.02 -16.06 -12.72
N TYR A 113 -1.28 -16.85 -13.78
CA TYR A 113 -2.43 -17.75 -13.78
C TYR A 113 -2.39 -18.73 -12.61
N LEU A 114 -1.22 -19.33 -12.37
CA LEU A 114 -1.06 -20.29 -11.27
C LEU A 114 -1.35 -19.64 -9.92
N GLU A 115 -0.93 -18.38 -9.74
CA GLU A 115 -1.23 -17.64 -8.53
C GLU A 115 -2.74 -17.63 -8.26
N HIS A 116 -3.56 -17.27 -9.27
CA HIS A 116 -5.02 -17.26 -9.17
C HIS A 116 -5.58 -18.66 -8.85
N LEU A 117 -5.03 -19.68 -9.51
CA LEU A 117 -5.56 -21.04 -9.39
C LEU A 117 -5.29 -21.67 -8.01
N LEU A 118 -4.29 -21.22 -7.29
CA LEU A 118 -3.99 -21.71 -5.95
C LEU A 118 -5.04 -21.32 -4.89
N PHE A 119 -6.02 -20.50 -5.27
CA PHE A 119 -7.19 -20.19 -4.42
C PHE A 119 -8.38 -21.11 -4.70
N LYS A 120 -8.27 -22.01 -5.69
CA LYS A 120 -9.44 -22.78 -6.16
C LYS A 120 -9.59 -24.14 -5.46
N GLY A 121 -8.67 -24.47 -4.56
CA GLY A 121 -8.79 -25.67 -3.73
C GLY A 121 -7.95 -26.85 -4.20
N THR A 122 -8.22 -28.01 -3.61
CA THR A 122 -7.47 -29.25 -3.83
C THR A 122 -8.45 -30.37 -4.11
N ASP A 123 -7.95 -31.61 -4.13
CA ASP A 123 -8.81 -32.79 -4.21
C ASP A 123 -9.61 -33.02 -2.91
N LYS A 124 -9.36 -32.23 -1.82
CA LYS A 124 -10.05 -32.39 -0.53
C LYS A 124 -10.97 -31.21 -0.19
N PHE A 125 -10.67 -30.02 -0.68
CA PHE A 125 -11.54 -28.85 -0.48
C PHE A 125 -11.72 -28.08 -1.78
N GLY A 126 -12.77 -27.29 -1.86
CA GLY A 126 -13.21 -26.66 -3.11
C GLY A 126 -14.06 -27.59 -3.96
N THR A 127 -14.44 -28.73 -3.41
CA THR A 127 -15.22 -29.76 -4.12
C THR A 127 -16.15 -30.49 -3.15
N MET A 128 -17.33 -30.83 -3.64
CA MET A 128 -18.28 -31.71 -2.93
C MET A 128 -18.01 -33.19 -3.23
N ASP A 129 -17.45 -33.52 -4.40
CA ASP A 129 -17.21 -34.91 -4.81
C ASP A 129 -16.14 -34.91 -5.90
N TYR A 130 -14.88 -35.01 -5.49
CA TYR A 130 -13.73 -34.98 -6.40
C TYR A 130 -13.76 -36.18 -7.40
N THR A 131 -14.30 -37.32 -6.97
CA THR A 131 -14.33 -38.50 -7.87
C THR A 131 -15.22 -38.29 -9.09
N LYS A 132 -16.30 -37.52 -8.91
CA LYS A 132 -17.19 -37.15 -10.03
C LYS A 132 -16.68 -35.90 -10.77
N GLU A 133 -15.98 -35.02 -10.08
CA GLU A 133 -15.43 -33.79 -10.66
C GLU A 133 -14.24 -34.10 -11.59
N LYS A 134 -13.34 -34.97 -11.18
CA LYS A 134 -12.06 -35.24 -11.88
C LYS A 134 -12.21 -35.56 -13.37
N PRO A 135 -13.11 -36.50 -13.81
CA PRO A 135 -13.24 -36.77 -15.22
C PRO A 135 -13.64 -35.55 -16.07
N LEU A 136 -14.40 -34.62 -15.48
CA LEU A 136 -14.79 -33.39 -16.17
C LEU A 136 -13.59 -32.42 -16.27
N LEU A 137 -12.78 -32.33 -15.20
CA LEU A 137 -11.55 -31.53 -15.20
C LEU A 137 -10.57 -32.06 -16.27
N ASP A 138 -10.35 -33.38 -16.32
CA ASP A 138 -9.47 -34.02 -17.33
C ASP A 138 -9.97 -33.72 -18.76
N LYS A 139 -11.29 -33.69 -18.95
CA LYS A 139 -11.88 -33.37 -20.26
C LYS A 139 -11.65 -31.88 -20.59
N ILE A 140 -11.77 -30.97 -19.61
CA ILE A 140 -11.51 -29.55 -19.81
C ILE A 140 -10.04 -29.31 -20.17
N ASP A 141 -9.11 -29.99 -19.49
CA ASP A 141 -7.68 -29.94 -19.82
C ASP A 141 -7.46 -30.33 -21.30
N GLY A 142 -8.06 -31.46 -21.74
CA GLY A 142 -7.96 -31.92 -23.10
C GLY A 142 -8.54 -30.95 -24.12
N LEU A 143 -9.68 -30.34 -23.78
CA LEU A 143 -10.34 -29.36 -24.67
C LEU A 143 -9.49 -28.08 -24.82
N TYR A 144 -8.88 -27.60 -23.75
CA TYR A 144 -7.98 -26.44 -23.84
C TYR A 144 -6.74 -26.72 -24.66
N GLU A 145 -6.19 -27.96 -24.58
CA GLU A 145 -5.07 -28.39 -25.45
C GLU A 145 -5.47 -28.45 -26.93
N GLN A 146 -6.70 -28.91 -27.23
CA GLN A 146 -7.23 -28.89 -28.58
C GLN A 146 -7.43 -27.46 -29.07
N TYR A 147 -8.00 -26.60 -28.21
CA TYR A 147 -8.24 -25.19 -28.51
C TYR A 147 -6.93 -24.45 -28.81
N ASN A 148 -5.91 -24.70 -28.01
CA ASN A 148 -4.59 -24.09 -28.16
C ASN A 148 -3.94 -24.47 -29.53
N LYS A 149 -4.11 -25.69 -29.96
CA LYS A 149 -3.53 -26.23 -31.23
C LYS A 149 -4.36 -25.91 -32.46
N THR A 150 -5.60 -25.46 -32.31
CA THR A 150 -6.52 -25.22 -33.40
C THR A 150 -6.46 -23.77 -33.86
N THR A 151 -6.24 -23.53 -35.14
CA THR A 151 -6.18 -22.20 -35.75
C THR A 151 -7.47 -21.80 -36.48
N ASP A 152 -8.26 -22.79 -36.90
CA ASP A 152 -9.51 -22.57 -37.65
C ASP A 152 -10.55 -21.89 -36.70
N PRO A 153 -11.05 -20.67 -37.02
CA PRO A 153 -11.95 -19.96 -36.14
C PRO A 153 -13.28 -20.69 -35.85
N ALA A 154 -13.85 -21.42 -36.84
CA ALA A 154 -15.11 -22.13 -36.64
C ALA A 154 -14.91 -23.28 -35.64
N LYS A 155 -13.82 -24.05 -35.81
CA LYS A 155 -13.48 -25.14 -34.90
C LYS A 155 -13.14 -24.62 -33.49
N ARG A 156 -12.42 -23.51 -33.41
CA ARG A 156 -12.14 -22.88 -32.11
C ARG A 156 -13.43 -22.53 -31.38
N LYS A 157 -14.40 -21.94 -32.10
CA LYS A 157 -15.72 -21.60 -31.53
C LYS A 157 -16.45 -22.85 -31.03
N GLU A 158 -16.40 -23.93 -31.78
CA GLU A 158 -17.02 -25.20 -31.39
C GLU A 158 -16.35 -25.80 -30.13
N ILE A 159 -15.01 -25.82 -30.10
CA ILE A 159 -14.27 -26.32 -28.93
C ILE A 159 -14.59 -25.41 -27.69
N TYR A 160 -14.63 -24.10 -27.88
CA TYR A 160 -14.94 -23.16 -26.79
C TYR A 160 -16.34 -23.44 -26.22
N ALA A 161 -17.34 -23.68 -27.05
CA ALA A 161 -18.67 -24.07 -26.60
C ALA A 161 -18.66 -25.38 -25.80
N GLN A 162 -17.80 -26.33 -26.18
CA GLN A 162 -17.64 -27.58 -25.42
C GLN A 162 -16.94 -27.32 -24.07
N ILE A 163 -15.97 -26.42 -24.01
CA ILE A 163 -15.33 -25.97 -22.75
C ILE A 163 -16.39 -25.36 -21.84
N ASP A 164 -17.18 -24.43 -22.36
CA ASP A 164 -18.24 -23.74 -21.57
C ASP A 164 -19.23 -24.75 -20.99
N LYS A 165 -19.73 -25.65 -21.83
CA LYS A 165 -20.67 -26.69 -21.41
C LYS A 165 -20.06 -27.61 -20.35
N THR A 166 -18.81 -28.05 -20.56
CA THR A 166 -18.15 -28.96 -19.61
C THR A 166 -17.84 -28.26 -18.29
N SER A 167 -17.47 -26.98 -18.36
CA SER A 167 -17.24 -26.14 -17.16
C SER A 167 -18.53 -25.96 -16.35
N GLY A 168 -19.66 -25.79 -17.00
CA GLY A 168 -20.98 -25.77 -16.34
C GLY A 168 -21.27 -27.07 -15.60
N LEU A 169 -20.92 -28.20 -16.18
CA LEU A 169 -21.07 -29.51 -15.51
C LEU A 169 -20.12 -29.61 -14.30
N UNK A 170 -18.90 -29.08 -14.28
CA UNK A 170 -17.99 -29.06 -13.39
C UNK A 170 -18.33 -28.41 -12.27
N SER A 171 -18.96 -27.32 -12.59
CA SER A 171 -19.35 -26.45 -11.45
C SER A 171 -20.42 -27.06 -10.52
N ASN A 172 -21.12 -28.06 -10.97
CA ASN A 172 -22.08 -28.75 -10.09
C ASN A 172 -21.41 -29.47 -8.91
N TYR A 173 -20.11 -29.70 -8.98
CA TYR A 173 -19.36 -30.37 -7.91
C TYR A 173 -18.39 -29.44 -7.20
N SER A 174 -18.04 -28.31 -7.76
CA SER A 174 -17.07 -27.36 -7.16
C SER A 174 -17.73 -26.48 -6.11
N ILE A 175 -16.94 -26.04 -5.13
CA ILE A 175 -17.32 -25.05 -4.11
C ILE A 175 -16.42 -23.83 -4.30
N ALA A 176 -16.96 -22.80 -4.92
CA ALA A 176 -16.17 -21.59 -5.25
C ALA A 176 -15.72 -20.87 -3.98
N ASN A 177 -14.46 -20.42 -3.98
CA ASN A 177 -13.86 -19.61 -2.92
C ASN A 177 -13.94 -20.23 -1.52
N GLU A 178 -13.93 -21.56 -1.45
CA GLU A 178 -13.95 -22.24 -0.15
C GLU A 178 -12.69 -21.91 0.67
N TYR A 179 -11.56 -21.69 0.01
CA TYR A 179 -10.33 -21.26 0.67
C TYR A 179 -10.57 -19.97 1.46
N ASP A 180 -11.13 -18.95 0.80
CA ASP A 180 -11.37 -17.65 1.45
C ASP A 180 -12.39 -17.75 2.57
N LYS A 181 -13.39 -18.61 2.42
CA LYS A 181 -14.36 -18.89 3.49
C LYS A 181 -13.67 -19.49 4.72
N MET A 182 -12.70 -20.40 4.50
CA MET A 182 -11.95 -21.00 5.62
C MET A 182 -11.06 -19.96 6.31
N ILE A 183 -10.33 -19.15 5.56
CA ILE A 183 -9.50 -18.07 6.12
C ILE A 183 -10.38 -17.16 7.00
N LYS A 184 -11.52 -16.73 6.48
CA LYS A 184 -12.47 -15.89 7.22
C LYS A 184 -12.99 -16.61 8.47
N ALA A 185 -13.35 -17.89 8.35
CA ALA A 185 -13.91 -18.68 9.44
C ALA A 185 -12.91 -18.96 10.57
N ILE A 186 -11.60 -18.88 10.32
CA ILE A 186 -10.58 -19.02 11.37
C ILE A 186 -10.08 -17.67 11.88
N GLY A 187 -10.60 -16.56 11.35
CA GLY A 187 -10.31 -15.21 11.83
C GLY A 187 -9.33 -14.40 11.02
N GLY A 188 -8.90 -14.87 9.86
CA GLY A 188 -8.02 -14.11 8.96
C GLY A 188 -8.73 -12.87 8.43
N GLN A 189 -8.03 -11.73 8.41
CA GLN A 189 -8.61 -10.46 7.96
C GLN A 189 -8.19 -10.10 6.54
N SER A 190 -7.07 -10.63 6.07
CA SER A 190 -6.60 -10.38 4.71
C SER A 190 -6.12 -11.68 4.08
N SER A 191 -6.38 -11.82 2.79
CA SER A 191 -5.91 -12.96 2.00
C SER A 191 -5.66 -12.42 0.60
N ASN A 192 -4.46 -12.59 0.10
CA ASN A 192 -4.11 -12.10 -1.24
C ASN A 192 -2.87 -12.83 -1.74
N ALA A 193 -2.44 -12.48 -2.94
CA ALA A 193 -1.18 -12.95 -3.50
C ALA A 193 -0.70 -11.95 -4.53
N HIS A 194 0.55 -12.10 -4.95
CA HIS A 194 1.08 -11.33 -6.06
C HIS A 194 2.16 -12.12 -6.81
N THR A 195 2.30 -11.80 -8.07
CA THR A 195 3.35 -12.33 -8.94
C THR A 195 4.14 -11.16 -9.53
N TRP A 196 5.46 -11.31 -9.55
CA TRP A 196 6.34 -10.33 -10.21
C TRP A 196 7.43 -11.10 -10.98
N TYR A 197 8.49 -10.44 -11.36
CA TYR A 197 9.52 -11.07 -12.20
C TYR A 197 10.14 -12.31 -11.55
N GLU A 198 10.52 -12.21 -10.27
CA GLU A 198 11.32 -13.22 -9.56
C GLU A 198 10.49 -14.06 -8.60
N GLU A 199 9.22 -13.74 -8.41
CA GLU A 199 8.47 -14.27 -7.27
C GLU A 199 6.99 -14.48 -7.54
N THR A 200 6.43 -15.42 -6.79
CA THR A 200 5.01 -15.51 -6.49
C THR A 200 4.90 -15.66 -4.97
N VAL A 201 4.12 -14.80 -4.33
CA VAL A 201 4.01 -14.75 -2.87
C VAL A 201 2.53 -14.76 -2.48
N TYR A 202 2.18 -15.64 -1.53
CA TYR A 202 0.83 -15.77 -0.98
C TYR A 202 0.86 -15.14 0.41
N ASN A 203 0.01 -14.13 0.61
CA ASN A 203 -0.02 -13.24 1.77
C ASN A 203 -1.26 -13.52 2.61
N GLU A 204 -1.08 -13.85 3.87
CA GLU A 204 -2.19 -14.14 4.78
C GLU A 204 -1.87 -13.54 6.15
N ASP A 205 -2.94 -13.28 6.93
CA ASP A 205 -2.83 -13.04 8.36
C ASP A 205 -3.81 -13.95 9.09
N PHE A 206 -3.53 -14.24 10.34
CA PHE A 206 -4.43 -15.08 11.14
C PHE A 206 -4.22 -14.78 12.63
N PRO A 207 -5.25 -15.03 13.46
CA PRO A 207 -5.09 -14.85 14.91
C PRO A 207 -4.19 -15.96 15.49
N ALA A 208 -3.40 -15.64 16.51
CA ALA A 208 -2.42 -16.57 17.08
C ALA A 208 -3.05 -17.88 17.55
N ASN A 209 -4.33 -17.86 17.98
CA ASN A 209 -5.05 -19.05 18.42
C ASN A 209 -5.48 -19.99 17.30
N ALA A 210 -5.31 -19.57 16.02
CA ALA A 210 -5.69 -20.37 14.85
C ALA A 210 -4.47 -21.02 14.17
N THR A 211 -3.30 -20.99 14.79
CA THR A 211 -2.04 -21.44 14.17
C THR A 211 -2.16 -22.86 13.60
N ASP A 212 -2.68 -23.80 14.36
CA ASP A 212 -2.75 -25.21 13.92
C ASP A 212 -3.71 -25.37 12.74
N LYS A 213 -4.88 -24.71 12.79
CA LYS A 213 -5.85 -24.72 11.69
C LYS A 213 -5.25 -24.06 10.43
N PHE A 214 -4.59 -22.93 10.61
CA PHE A 214 -3.98 -22.19 9.50
C PHE A 214 -2.89 -23.02 8.83
N LEU A 215 -1.98 -23.61 9.58
CA LEU A 215 -0.91 -24.42 9.00
C LEU A 215 -1.46 -25.68 8.31
N ALA A 216 -2.52 -26.32 8.86
CA ALA A 216 -3.17 -27.45 8.21
C ALA A 216 -3.78 -27.05 6.87
N LEU A 217 -4.41 -25.86 6.81
CA LEU A 217 -4.99 -25.33 5.57
C LEU A 217 -3.89 -25.05 4.55
N GLN A 218 -2.79 -24.38 4.95
CA GLN A 218 -1.70 -24.06 4.04
C GLN A 218 -1.01 -25.35 3.54
N ALA A 219 -0.78 -26.32 4.41
CA ALA A 219 -0.21 -27.60 3.99
C ALA A 219 -1.07 -28.26 2.93
N GLU A 220 -2.39 -28.29 3.13
CA GLU A 220 -3.32 -28.87 2.15
C GLU A 220 -3.32 -28.08 0.84
N ARG A 221 -3.31 -26.72 0.92
CA ARG A 221 -3.29 -25.85 -0.27
C ARG A 221 -2.16 -26.19 -1.22
N PHE A 222 -0.97 -26.47 -0.71
CA PHE A 222 0.23 -26.74 -1.51
C PHE A 222 0.50 -28.24 -1.73
N ARG A 223 -0.39 -29.12 -1.22
CA ARG A 223 -0.20 -30.58 -1.39
C ARG A 223 -0.59 -31.03 -2.79
N ASN A 224 -1.77 -30.70 -3.25
CA ASN A 224 -2.28 -31.16 -4.55
C ASN A 224 -3.33 -30.18 -5.08
N PRO A 225 -2.93 -28.97 -5.50
CA PRO A 225 -3.90 -28.00 -6.02
C PRO A 225 -4.60 -28.50 -7.25
N VAL A 226 -5.90 -28.22 -7.36
CA VAL A 226 -6.76 -28.61 -8.47
C VAL A 226 -7.22 -27.34 -9.18
N PHE A 227 -6.95 -27.25 -10.47
CA PHE A 227 -7.22 -26.06 -11.28
C PHE A 227 -8.67 -26.06 -11.78
N ARG A 228 -9.60 -25.83 -10.85
CA ARG A 228 -11.03 -25.79 -11.16
C ARG A 228 -11.52 -24.38 -11.46
N ILE A 229 -12.67 -24.28 -12.10
CA ILE A 229 -13.31 -23.01 -12.46
C ILE A 229 -12.37 -22.14 -13.34
N PHE A 230 -11.46 -22.79 -14.08
CA PHE A 230 -10.47 -22.11 -14.92
C PHE A 230 -11.14 -21.23 -15.97
N HIS A 231 -12.28 -21.66 -16.51
CA HIS A 231 -12.99 -20.94 -17.57
C HIS A 231 -13.42 -19.53 -17.13
N THR A 232 -13.99 -19.40 -15.93
CA THR A 232 -14.36 -18.08 -15.41
C THR A 232 -13.13 -17.30 -14.94
N GLU A 233 -12.12 -17.98 -14.40
CA GLU A 233 -10.88 -17.31 -13.98
C GLU A 233 -10.13 -16.70 -15.16
N LEU A 234 -10.12 -17.39 -16.29
CA LEU A 234 -9.55 -16.87 -17.53
C LEU A 234 -10.21 -15.54 -17.92
N GLU A 235 -11.54 -15.45 -17.78
CA GLU A 235 -12.28 -14.23 -18.08
C GLU A 235 -11.92 -13.11 -17.08
N ALA A 236 -11.71 -13.45 -15.81
CA ALA A 236 -11.28 -12.49 -14.80
C ALA A 236 -9.89 -11.91 -15.14
N VAL A 237 -8.96 -12.75 -15.58
CA VAL A 237 -7.63 -12.31 -16.00
C VAL A 237 -7.73 -11.42 -17.26
N TYR A 238 -8.66 -11.72 -18.18
CA TYR A 238 -8.91 -10.82 -19.32
C TYR A 238 -9.38 -9.44 -18.86
N GLU A 239 -10.25 -9.36 -17.86
CA GLU A 239 -10.69 -8.07 -17.32
C GLU A 239 -9.54 -7.33 -16.63
N GLU A 240 -8.66 -8.05 -15.97
CA GLU A 240 -7.45 -7.46 -15.39
C GLU A 240 -6.54 -6.86 -16.47
N LYS A 241 -6.35 -7.59 -17.57
CA LYS A 241 -5.58 -7.07 -18.72
C LYS A 241 -6.22 -5.82 -19.29
N ASN A 242 -7.56 -5.81 -19.46
CA ASN A 242 -8.29 -4.63 -19.93
C ASN A 242 -8.10 -3.43 -19.00
N ARG A 243 -8.13 -3.66 -17.68
CA ARG A 243 -7.87 -2.62 -16.69
C ARG A 243 -6.46 -2.04 -16.85
N GLY A 244 -5.49 -2.90 -17.13
CA GLY A 244 -4.11 -2.46 -17.42
C GLY A 244 -4.02 -1.60 -18.68
N LEU A 245 -4.79 -1.93 -19.72
CA LEU A 245 -4.83 -1.14 -20.95
C LEU A 245 -5.41 0.27 -20.71
N ASP A 246 -6.20 0.44 -19.66
CA ASP A 246 -6.75 1.75 -19.26
C ASP A 246 -5.78 2.54 -18.36
N ASN A 247 -4.56 2.05 -18.14
CA ASN A 247 -3.55 2.68 -17.29
C ASN A 247 -2.37 3.15 -18.13
N ASP A 248 -2.26 4.45 -18.36
CA ASP A 248 -1.20 5.03 -19.21
C ASP A 248 0.20 4.78 -18.63
N ALA A 249 0.33 4.75 -17.30
CA ALA A 249 1.63 4.50 -16.66
C ALA A 249 2.09 3.07 -16.89
N TRP A 250 1.19 2.09 -16.85
CA TRP A 250 1.54 0.70 -17.16
C TRP A 250 1.97 0.53 -18.61
N LYS A 251 1.28 1.19 -19.55
CA LYS A 251 1.67 1.19 -20.97
C LYS A 251 3.07 1.76 -21.16
N MET A 252 3.37 2.85 -20.47
CA MET A 252 4.67 3.51 -20.51
C MET A 252 5.77 2.60 -19.97
N ASP A 253 5.53 2.01 -18.79
CA ASP A 253 6.49 1.10 -18.15
C ASP A 253 6.80 -0.11 -19.04
N GLU A 254 5.80 -0.73 -19.64
CA GLU A 254 5.97 -1.88 -20.53
C GLU A 254 6.87 -1.52 -21.72
N LYS A 255 6.61 -0.38 -22.36
CA LYS A 255 7.40 0.04 -23.54
C LYS A 255 8.81 0.48 -23.17
N MET A 256 8.98 1.17 -22.05
CA MET A 256 10.31 1.58 -21.58
C MET A 256 11.15 0.35 -21.18
N SER A 257 10.53 -0.60 -20.48
CA SER A 257 11.22 -1.84 -20.06
C SER A 257 11.71 -2.63 -21.26
N ALA A 258 10.91 -2.71 -22.33
CA ALA A 258 11.32 -3.40 -23.56
C ALA A 258 12.57 -2.78 -24.19
N LEU A 259 12.74 -1.48 -24.08
CA LEU A 259 13.93 -0.76 -24.60
C LEU A 259 15.12 -0.87 -23.64
N LEU A 260 14.87 -0.85 -22.32
CA LEU A 260 15.92 -1.00 -21.31
C LEU A 260 16.50 -2.41 -21.31
N PHE A 261 15.66 -3.42 -21.58
CA PHE A 261 16.05 -4.84 -21.49
C PHE A 261 15.66 -5.56 -22.79
N PRO A 262 16.41 -5.28 -23.89
CA PRO A 262 16.04 -5.86 -25.21
C PRO A 262 16.21 -7.38 -25.32
N THR A 263 16.93 -8.04 -24.38
CA THR A 263 17.08 -9.50 -24.39
C THR A 263 16.65 -10.16 -23.08
N HIS A 264 16.70 -9.45 -21.96
CA HIS A 264 16.31 -9.96 -20.65
C HIS A 264 14.79 -9.97 -20.51
N ASN A 265 14.25 -10.93 -19.76
CA ASN A 265 12.79 -11.05 -19.55
C ASN A 265 12.17 -9.85 -18.80
N TYR A 266 12.95 -9.04 -18.10
CA TYR A 266 12.42 -7.78 -17.54
C TYR A 266 11.78 -6.87 -18.59
N GLY A 267 12.23 -6.97 -19.85
CA GLY A 267 11.68 -6.18 -20.95
C GLY A 267 10.94 -7.00 -22.00
N GLN A 268 11.14 -8.32 -22.00
CA GLN A 268 10.64 -9.16 -23.09
C GLN A 268 9.34 -9.88 -22.76
N GLN A 269 8.94 -9.88 -21.50
CA GLN A 269 7.63 -10.43 -21.11
C GLN A 269 7.03 -9.63 -19.97
N THR A 270 5.70 -9.58 -19.94
CA THR A 270 4.97 -8.96 -18.84
C THR A 270 4.45 -10.05 -17.91
N THR A 271 4.29 -9.71 -16.64
CA THR A 271 3.81 -10.66 -15.64
C THR A 271 2.42 -11.20 -15.99
N ILE A 272 1.52 -10.33 -16.49
CA ILE A 272 0.17 -10.77 -16.85
C ILE A 272 0.15 -11.58 -18.16
N GLY A 273 1.19 -11.48 -18.99
CA GLY A 273 1.26 -12.17 -20.26
C GLY A 273 0.73 -11.35 -21.45
N THR A 274 1.02 -11.84 -22.65
CA THR A 274 0.54 -11.21 -23.89
C THR A 274 -0.93 -11.60 -24.14
N ILE A 275 -1.65 -10.76 -24.88
CA ILE A 275 -3.03 -11.05 -25.30
C ILE A 275 -3.08 -12.38 -26.05
N GLU A 276 -2.12 -12.63 -26.94
CA GLU A 276 -2.05 -13.87 -27.70
C GLU A 276 -1.95 -15.10 -26.79
N HIS A 277 -1.07 -15.07 -25.80
CA HIS A 277 -0.91 -16.20 -24.87
C HIS A 277 -2.12 -16.35 -23.96
N LEU A 278 -2.74 -15.26 -23.52
CA LEU A 278 -3.97 -15.28 -22.72
C LEU A 278 -5.12 -15.92 -23.49
N LYS A 279 -5.17 -15.73 -24.82
CA LYS A 279 -6.20 -16.34 -25.66
C LYS A 279 -5.95 -17.82 -25.95
N ASN A 280 -4.76 -18.32 -25.63
CA ASN A 280 -4.36 -19.71 -25.92
C ASN A 280 -3.79 -20.40 -24.66
N PRO A 281 -4.56 -20.45 -23.56
CA PRO A 281 -4.05 -21.00 -22.31
C PRO A 281 -3.84 -22.52 -22.37
N SER A 282 -2.93 -23.03 -21.54
CA SER A 282 -2.69 -24.45 -21.38
C SER A 282 -2.62 -24.81 -19.89
N LEU A 283 -3.63 -25.52 -19.41
CA LEU A 283 -3.65 -26.04 -18.04
C LEU A 283 -2.53 -27.06 -17.81
N VAL A 284 -2.16 -27.79 -18.86
CA VAL A 284 -1.05 -28.75 -18.80
C VAL A 284 0.28 -28.04 -18.53
N GLU A 285 0.54 -26.93 -19.22
CA GLU A 285 1.75 -26.13 -18.99
C GLU A 285 1.75 -25.47 -17.61
N ILE A 286 0.60 -25.00 -17.13
CA ILE A 286 0.47 -24.44 -15.78
C ILE A 286 0.82 -25.53 -14.74
N ARG A 287 0.32 -26.75 -14.91
CA ARG A 287 0.61 -27.88 -14.03
C ARG A 287 2.10 -28.25 -14.04
N LYS A 288 2.73 -28.26 -15.23
CA LYS A 288 4.18 -28.48 -15.37
C LYS A 288 4.96 -27.40 -14.60
N TYR A 289 4.53 -26.13 -14.72
CA TYR A 289 5.15 -25.01 -14.03
C TYR A 289 5.08 -25.21 -12.50
N TYR A 290 3.91 -25.58 -11.99
CA TYR A 290 3.72 -25.88 -10.56
C TYR A 290 4.69 -26.97 -10.10
N ASN A 291 4.70 -28.11 -10.80
CA ASN A 291 5.52 -29.27 -10.42
C ASN A 291 7.02 -28.98 -10.48
N LYS A 292 7.43 -28.01 -11.31
CA LYS A 292 8.84 -27.64 -11.48
C LYS A 292 9.32 -26.66 -10.41
N TYR A 293 8.51 -25.67 -10.05
CA TYR A 293 8.97 -24.55 -9.22
C TYR A 293 8.44 -24.54 -7.80
N TYR A 294 7.30 -25.18 -7.52
CA TYR A 294 6.68 -25.20 -6.19
C TYR A 294 7.20 -26.40 -5.41
N VAL A 295 8.48 -26.38 -5.13
CA VAL A 295 9.21 -27.43 -4.39
C VAL A 295 9.90 -26.77 -3.18
N PRO A 296 10.03 -27.50 -2.04
CA PRO A 296 10.44 -26.85 -0.80
C PRO A 296 11.81 -26.17 -0.87
N ASN A 297 12.74 -26.70 -1.63
CA ASN A 297 14.07 -26.09 -1.81
C ASN A 297 14.04 -24.82 -2.65
N ASN A 298 12.86 -24.40 -3.14
CA ASN A 298 12.66 -23.18 -3.90
C ASN A 298 11.61 -22.26 -3.20
N MET A 299 11.22 -22.61 -1.96
CA MET A 299 10.13 -21.94 -1.26
C MET A 299 10.57 -21.53 0.17
N ALA A 300 9.85 -20.59 0.73
CA ALA A 300 10.01 -20.20 2.13
C ALA A 300 8.65 -19.93 2.78
N VAL A 301 8.56 -20.33 4.05
CA VAL A 301 7.51 -19.89 4.97
C VAL A 301 8.09 -18.77 5.82
N VAL A 302 7.47 -17.60 5.80
CA VAL A 302 7.91 -16.43 6.57
C VAL A 302 6.79 -16.02 7.50
N LEU A 303 7.09 -15.91 8.80
CA LEU A 303 6.11 -15.59 9.84
C LEU A 303 6.63 -14.49 10.76
N ALA A 304 5.76 -13.51 11.06
CA ALA A 304 6.04 -12.51 12.11
C ALA A 304 4.79 -12.32 12.96
N GLY A 305 4.94 -12.31 14.27
CA GLY A 305 3.81 -12.07 15.15
C GLY A 305 3.93 -12.78 16.49
N ASP A 306 2.78 -13.06 17.07
CA ASP A 306 2.66 -13.58 18.42
C ASP A 306 2.78 -15.11 18.45
N PHE A 307 4.01 -15.57 18.55
CA PHE A 307 4.32 -17.00 18.68
C PHE A 307 5.68 -17.21 19.37
N ASN A 308 5.88 -18.40 19.92
CA ASN A 308 7.20 -18.84 20.37
C ASN A 308 7.91 -19.49 19.18
N PRO A 309 9.08 -19.01 18.77
CA PRO A 309 9.79 -19.55 17.59
C PRO A 309 10.18 -21.03 17.72
N ASP A 310 10.55 -21.49 18.93
CA ASP A 310 10.95 -22.87 19.13
C ASP A 310 9.77 -23.85 18.95
N GLU A 311 8.56 -23.40 19.29
CA GLU A 311 7.34 -24.18 19.05
C GLU A 311 6.87 -24.04 17.61
N MET A 312 6.95 -22.83 17.04
CA MET A 312 6.49 -22.58 15.66
C MET A 312 7.26 -23.40 14.64
N ILE A 313 8.60 -23.52 14.80
CA ILE A 313 9.40 -24.29 13.84
C ILE A 313 8.97 -25.77 13.80
N LYS A 314 8.61 -26.34 14.94
CA LYS A 314 8.12 -27.73 15.03
C LYS A 314 6.82 -27.89 14.25
N LYS A 315 5.91 -26.92 14.41
CA LYS A 315 4.61 -26.93 13.72
C LYS A 315 4.77 -26.78 12.21
N VAL A 316 5.64 -25.87 11.77
CA VAL A 316 5.91 -25.65 10.34
C VAL A 316 6.56 -26.91 9.74
N ASP A 317 7.56 -27.49 10.40
CA ASP A 317 8.24 -28.71 9.94
C ASP A 317 7.22 -29.84 9.75
N LYS A 318 6.37 -30.09 10.77
CA LYS A 318 5.33 -31.11 10.71
C LYS A 318 4.37 -30.87 9.54
N SER A 319 3.97 -29.62 9.34
CA SER A 319 2.96 -29.26 8.33
C SER A 319 3.47 -29.44 6.90
N PHE A 320 4.75 -29.15 6.64
CA PHE A 320 5.31 -29.15 5.28
C PHE A 320 6.32 -30.28 5.02
N ALA A 321 6.47 -31.24 5.94
CA ALA A 321 7.38 -32.38 5.79
C ALA A 321 7.04 -33.24 4.56
N PHE A 322 5.78 -33.23 4.09
CA PHE A 322 5.36 -34.01 2.90
C PHE A 322 6.02 -33.52 1.62
N MET A 323 6.46 -32.26 1.55
CA MET A 323 7.04 -31.69 0.34
C MET A 323 8.41 -32.31 0.05
N GLN A 324 8.70 -32.61 -1.21
CA GLN A 324 9.94 -33.26 -1.63
C GLN A 324 10.77 -32.35 -2.51
N SER A 325 12.06 -32.23 -2.17
CA SER A 325 13.03 -31.45 -2.94
C SER A 325 13.16 -31.99 -4.35
N LYS A 326 13.33 -31.10 -5.31
CA LYS A 326 13.66 -31.41 -6.71
C LYS A 326 14.65 -30.36 -7.22
N PRO A 327 15.54 -30.72 -8.16
CA PRO A 327 16.40 -29.70 -8.77
C PRO A 327 15.56 -28.63 -9.46
N VAL A 328 15.97 -27.37 -9.26
CA VAL A 328 15.29 -26.20 -9.88
C VAL A 328 16.34 -25.40 -10.63
N THR A 329 16.08 -25.15 -11.92
CA THR A 329 16.88 -24.26 -12.74
C THR A 329 16.10 -22.96 -12.91
N LEU A 330 16.63 -21.89 -12.30
CA LEU A 330 16.02 -20.55 -12.41
C LEU A 330 16.52 -19.86 -13.69
N TYR A 331 15.84 -18.79 -14.05
CA TYR A 331 16.19 -17.95 -15.19
C TYR A 331 17.61 -17.38 -14.97
N ASN A 332 18.49 -17.59 -15.92
CA ASN A 332 19.88 -17.15 -15.86
C ASN A 332 20.35 -16.76 -17.27
N PRO A 333 19.92 -15.61 -17.78
CA PRO A 333 20.24 -15.21 -19.16
C PRO A 333 21.66 -14.66 -19.29
N ALA A 334 22.12 -14.58 -20.54
CA ALA A 334 23.35 -13.86 -20.86
C ALA A 334 23.18 -12.38 -20.46
N PRO A 335 24.26 -11.69 -20.09
CA PRO A 335 24.17 -10.27 -19.74
C PRO A 335 23.68 -9.42 -20.92
N GLU A 336 22.88 -8.39 -20.57
CA GLU A 336 22.45 -7.39 -21.54
C GLU A 336 23.65 -6.62 -22.08
N LYS A 337 23.68 -6.35 -23.37
CA LYS A 337 24.69 -5.45 -23.94
C LYS A 337 24.47 -4.03 -23.44
N PRO A 338 25.52 -3.24 -23.23
CA PRO A 338 25.36 -1.86 -22.80
C PRO A 338 24.49 -1.05 -23.77
N LEU A 339 23.66 -0.17 -23.22
CA LEU A 339 22.95 0.83 -24.01
C LEU A 339 23.93 1.91 -24.39
N THR A 340 24.03 2.23 -25.68
CA THR A 340 25.03 3.17 -26.21
C THR A 340 24.43 4.43 -26.79
N LYS A 341 23.09 4.55 -26.79
CA LYS A 341 22.40 5.72 -27.34
C LYS A 341 21.08 5.92 -26.61
N ILE A 342 20.59 7.15 -26.72
CA ILE A 342 19.27 7.51 -26.18
C ILE A 342 18.19 6.79 -27.01
N GLN A 343 17.25 6.14 -26.31
CA GLN A 343 16.07 5.52 -26.91
C GLN A 343 14.86 6.36 -26.51
N LYS A 344 14.04 6.78 -27.47
CA LYS A 344 12.84 7.58 -27.19
C LYS A 344 11.58 6.81 -27.58
N VAL A 345 10.54 6.92 -26.74
CA VAL A 345 9.22 6.39 -27.04
C VAL A 345 8.16 7.46 -26.71
N ASP A 346 7.16 7.57 -27.58
CA ASP A 346 6.01 8.45 -27.38
C ASP A 346 4.80 7.57 -27.00
N ILE A 347 4.14 7.95 -25.91
CA ILE A 347 2.99 7.24 -25.35
C ILE A 347 1.77 8.17 -25.40
N TYR A 348 0.65 7.66 -25.87
CA TYR A 348 -0.60 8.43 -25.96
C TYR A 348 -1.68 7.81 -25.07
N GLY A 349 -2.46 8.65 -24.43
CA GLY A 349 -3.58 8.23 -23.59
C GLY A 349 -4.28 9.43 -22.98
N PRO A 350 -5.43 9.21 -22.33
CA PRO A 350 -6.26 10.31 -21.84
C PRO A 350 -5.71 11.05 -20.64
N SER A 351 -4.76 10.47 -19.89
CA SER A 351 -4.23 11.11 -18.69
C SER A 351 -3.28 12.26 -19.00
N ALA A 352 -2.85 12.98 -17.97
CA ALA A 352 -2.00 14.16 -18.07
C ALA A 352 -0.62 13.85 -18.68
N GLU A 353 0.00 14.85 -19.28
CA GLU A 353 1.34 14.76 -19.89
C GLU A 353 2.42 14.57 -18.83
N SER A 354 3.48 13.83 -19.18
CA SER A 354 4.66 13.66 -18.33
C SER A 354 5.88 13.24 -19.15
N VAL A 355 7.06 13.41 -18.54
CA VAL A 355 8.34 12.90 -19.05
C VAL A 355 8.86 11.88 -18.04
N GLU A 356 9.37 10.77 -18.55
CA GLU A 356 10.08 9.79 -17.72
C GLU A 356 11.39 9.41 -18.39
N ILE A 357 12.48 9.45 -17.63
CA ILE A 357 13.84 9.09 -18.07
C ILE A 357 14.30 7.93 -17.20
N SER A 358 14.69 6.82 -17.82
CA SER A 358 15.15 5.62 -17.09
C SER A 358 16.51 5.14 -17.58
N TYR A 359 17.37 4.78 -16.63
CA TYR A 359 18.67 4.16 -16.87
C TYR A 359 18.63 2.74 -16.34
N ARG A 360 19.24 1.81 -17.08
CA ARG A 360 19.44 0.44 -16.60
C ARG A 360 20.55 0.47 -15.53
N GLY A 361 20.22 0.02 -14.33
CA GLY A 361 21.11 0.00 -13.19
C GLY A 361 21.71 -1.39 -12.93
N TYR A 362 22.20 -1.57 -11.74
CA TYR A 362 22.96 -2.75 -11.31
C TYR A 362 22.15 -3.64 -10.38
N ALA A 363 22.55 -4.91 -10.35
CA ALA A 363 21.92 -5.92 -9.48
C ALA A 363 21.97 -5.51 -8.01
N GLU A 364 20.96 -5.93 -7.27
CA GLU A 364 20.84 -5.74 -5.82
C GLU A 364 22.10 -6.26 -5.11
N ASN A 365 22.44 -5.66 -3.97
CA ASN A 365 23.62 -5.99 -3.16
C ASN A 365 24.98 -5.68 -3.80
N THR A 366 25.02 -4.84 -4.82
CA THR A 366 26.28 -4.32 -5.35
C THR A 366 26.57 -2.92 -4.80
N LYS A 367 27.83 -2.50 -4.80
CA LYS A 367 28.21 -1.14 -4.42
C LYS A 367 27.58 -0.11 -5.35
N GLN A 368 27.48 -0.44 -6.63
CA GLN A 368 26.84 0.42 -7.64
C GLN A 368 25.35 0.61 -7.36
N SER A 369 24.66 -0.47 -6.96
CA SER A 369 23.25 -0.40 -6.56
C SER A 369 23.05 0.52 -5.35
N MET A 370 23.93 0.41 -4.35
CA MET A 370 23.92 1.28 -3.16
C MET A 370 24.17 2.76 -3.53
N LEU A 371 25.11 3.01 -4.45
CA LEU A 371 25.37 4.37 -4.95
C LEU A 371 24.14 4.95 -5.65
N LEU A 372 23.44 4.15 -6.47
CA LEU A 372 22.23 4.61 -7.16
C LEU A 372 21.09 4.89 -6.18
N ASP A 373 20.96 4.08 -5.14
CA ASP A 373 19.97 4.30 -4.10
C ASP A 373 20.24 5.64 -3.38
N LEU A 374 21.49 5.88 -2.98
CA LEU A 374 21.90 7.14 -2.37
C LEU A 374 21.67 8.32 -3.32
N ILE A 375 22.08 8.18 -4.59
CA ILE A 375 21.89 9.23 -5.62
C ILE A 375 20.43 9.57 -5.80
N SER A 376 19.54 8.55 -5.79
CA SER A 376 18.10 8.84 -5.91
C SER A 376 17.62 9.77 -4.79
N SER A 377 18.14 9.57 -3.58
CA SER A 377 17.81 10.44 -2.42
C SER A 377 18.48 11.81 -2.50
N ILE A 378 19.70 11.88 -3.04
CA ILE A 378 20.38 13.18 -3.28
C ILE A 378 19.59 13.99 -4.32
N LEU A 379 19.02 13.33 -5.32
CA LEU A 379 18.22 14.01 -6.34
C LEU A 379 16.83 14.38 -5.82
N ALA A 380 16.14 13.44 -5.17
CA ALA A 380 14.77 13.67 -4.73
C ALA A 380 14.46 12.86 -3.45
N ASN A 381 14.21 13.55 -2.36
CA ASN A 381 13.84 12.92 -1.09
C ASN A 381 12.56 13.54 -0.49
N GLY A 382 11.89 14.40 -1.26
CA GLY A 382 10.66 15.09 -0.86
C GLY A 382 10.90 16.38 -0.08
N LYS A 383 12.15 16.73 0.23
CA LYS A 383 12.48 17.91 1.05
C LYS A 383 13.70 18.68 0.55
N ALA A 384 14.85 18.03 0.46
CA ALA A 384 16.15 18.72 0.32
C ALA A 384 16.99 18.22 -0.87
N GLY A 385 16.47 17.30 -1.67
CA GLY A 385 17.16 16.83 -2.86
C GLY A 385 17.26 17.91 -3.95
N LEU A 386 18.09 17.69 -4.94
CA LEU A 386 18.31 18.65 -6.03
C LEU A 386 16.99 18.97 -6.77
N PHE A 387 16.16 17.94 -7.05
CA PHE A 387 14.85 18.15 -7.68
C PHE A 387 13.92 18.92 -6.72
N ASP A 388 13.97 18.57 -5.43
CA ASP A 388 13.09 19.21 -4.43
C ASP A 388 13.38 20.70 -4.33
N ILE A 389 14.66 21.08 -4.30
CA ILE A 389 15.09 22.47 -4.12
C ILE A 389 15.02 23.23 -5.46
N ASN A 390 15.59 22.68 -6.52
CA ASN A 390 15.82 23.41 -7.77
C ASN A 390 14.63 23.38 -8.73
N LEU A 391 13.76 22.35 -8.63
CA LEU A 391 12.60 22.20 -9.53
C LEU A 391 11.28 22.39 -8.80
N ASN A 392 11.03 21.61 -7.74
CA ASN A 392 9.74 21.63 -7.06
C ASN A 392 9.54 22.90 -6.21
N LYS A 393 10.53 23.26 -5.40
CA LYS A 393 10.47 24.46 -4.56
C LYS A 393 10.45 25.75 -5.38
N GLN A 394 11.19 25.77 -6.48
CA GLN A 394 11.21 26.90 -7.41
C GLN A 394 10.09 26.86 -8.46
N GLN A 395 9.21 25.86 -8.35
CA GLN A 395 8.02 25.72 -9.21
C GLN A 395 8.35 25.73 -10.72
N LYS A 396 9.49 25.13 -11.09
CA LYS A 396 9.94 25.04 -12.49
C LYS A 396 9.22 23.95 -13.28
N VAL A 397 8.62 23.00 -12.58
CA VAL A 397 7.75 21.95 -13.12
C VAL A 397 6.54 21.82 -12.20
N LEU A 398 5.52 21.10 -12.62
CA LEU A 398 4.36 20.85 -11.75
C LEU A 398 4.77 19.95 -10.58
N ARG A 399 5.54 18.91 -10.85
CA ARG A 399 6.22 18.07 -9.84
C ARG A 399 7.32 17.27 -10.52
N SER A 400 8.31 16.84 -9.75
CA SER A 400 9.38 15.96 -10.22
C SER A 400 9.78 15.00 -9.11
N SER A 401 10.31 13.85 -9.50
CA SER A 401 10.78 12.82 -8.57
C SER A 401 11.91 12.00 -9.21
N ALA A 402 12.66 11.30 -8.37
CA ALA A 402 13.66 10.32 -8.79
C ALA A 402 13.61 9.13 -7.84
N GLY A 403 13.95 7.95 -8.34
CA GLY A 403 13.97 6.74 -7.55
C GLY A 403 14.84 5.67 -8.17
N TYR A 404 15.22 4.69 -7.37
CA TYR A 404 15.99 3.54 -7.83
C TYR A 404 15.29 2.26 -7.41
N GLN A 405 14.88 1.46 -8.38
CA GLN A 405 14.26 0.15 -8.15
C GLN A 405 15.33 -0.93 -8.27
N GLN A 406 15.57 -1.63 -7.16
CA GLN A 406 16.55 -2.71 -7.12
C GLN A 406 15.86 -4.03 -7.49
N MET A 407 16.53 -4.84 -8.32
CA MET A 407 16.05 -6.16 -8.74
C MET A 407 17.22 -7.15 -8.70
N LYS A 408 16.92 -8.43 -8.94
CA LYS A 408 17.91 -9.50 -8.82
C LYS A 408 19.09 -9.33 -9.80
N ASP A 409 18.80 -9.12 -11.09
CA ASP A 409 19.85 -9.11 -12.14
C ASP A 409 20.28 -7.69 -12.54
N TYR A 410 19.41 -6.71 -12.40
CA TYR A 410 19.62 -5.30 -12.73
C TYR A 410 18.78 -4.44 -11.81
N GLY A 411 18.84 -3.14 -12.00
CA GLY A 411 17.90 -2.20 -11.42
C GLY A 411 17.46 -1.19 -12.46
N VAL A 412 16.51 -0.33 -12.10
CA VAL A 412 16.09 0.80 -12.94
C VAL A 412 16.18 2.08 -12.13
N PHE A 413 16.97 3.02 -12.63
CA PHE A 413 17.03 4.38 -12.08
C PHE A 413 16.08 5.24 -12.89
N ASN A 414 15.10 5.83 -12.22
CA ASN A 414 14.00 6.53 -12.86
C ASN A 414 13.96 7.98 -12.41
N MET A 415 13.75 8.90 -13.35
CA MET A 415 13.46 10.31 -13.10
C MET A 415 12.18 10.67 -13.86
N SER A 416 11.27 11.38 -13.19
CA SER A 416 10.01 11.79 -13.85
C SER A 416 9.64 13.21 -13.49
N ALA A 417 8.90 13.87 -14.39
CA ALA A 417 8.34 15.18 -14.10
C ALA A 417 7.11 15.45 -14.96
N GLN A 418 6.24 16.30 -14.43
CA GLN A 418 5.05 16.79 -15.14
C GLN A 418 5.24 18.26 -15.52
N PRO A 419 4.91 18.62 -16.77
CA PRO A 419 5.06 20.00 -17.20
C PRO A 419 4.05 20.92 -16.52
N LYS A 420 4.47 22.15 -16.27
CA LYS A 420 3.55 23.22 -15.89
C LYS A 420 2.88 23.83 -17.16
N GLN A 421 1.98 24.76 -16.94
CA GLN A 421 1.21 25.37 -18.04
C GLN A 421 2.13 25.95 -19.14
N GLY A 422 1.90 25.52 -20.37
CA GLY A 422 2.62 26.02 -21.54
C GLY A 422 4.04 25.48 -21.72
N GLN A 423 4.47 24.56 -20.88
CA GLN A 423 5.83 24.00 -20.92
C GLN A 423 5.87 22.76 -21.81
N THR A 424 6.89 22.69 -22.67
CA THR A 424 7.05 21.52 -23.55
C THR A 424 7.70 20.35 -22.80
N LEU A 425 7.52 19.14 -23.33
CA LEU A 425 8.14 17.95 -22.73
C LEU A 425 9.66 17.97 -22.87
N GLU A 426 10.17 18.61 -23.95
CA GLU A 426 11.61 18.80 -24.17
C GLU A 426 12.21 19.73 -23.11
N GLU A 427 11.50 20.80 -22.75
CA GLU A 427 11.93 21.69 -21.66
C GLU A 427 12.00 20.93 -20.33
N VAL A 428 11.02 20.06 -20.07
CA VAL A 428 11.01 19.22 -18.85
C VAL A 428 12.18 18.24 -18.87
N GLN A 429 12.42 17.58 -20.00
CA GLN A 429 13.60 16.70 -20.17
C GLN A 429 14.88 17.43 -19.82
N LYS A 430 15.05 18.64 -20.38
CA LYS A 430 16.26 19.45 -20.14
C LYS A 430 16.42 19.74 -18.64
N LEU A 431 15.34 20.16 -17.97
CA LEU A 431 15.40 20.48 -16.53
C LEU A 431 15.84 19.27 -15.68
N LEU A 432 15.34 18.07 -16.01
CA LEU A 432 15.75 16.85 -15.30
C LEU A 432 17.25 16.57 -15.53
N LEU A 433 17.70 16.63 -16.76
CA LEU A 433 19.10 16.35 -17.12
C LEU A 433 20.06 17.43 -16.58
N ASP A 434 19.63 18.68 -16.49
CA ASP A 434 20.44 19.75 -15.88
C ASP A 434 20.77 19.40 -14.41
N GLN A 435 19.85 18.74 -13.68
CA GLN A 435 20.12 18.32 -12.29
C GLN A 435 21.16 17.21 -12.23
N ILE A 436 21.20 16.35 -13.23
CA ILE A 436 22.25 15.33 -13.35
C ILE A 436 23.63 16.00 -13.56
N GLU A 437 23.67 17.07 -14.34
CA GLU A 437 24.94 17.82 -14.55
C GLU A 437 25.40 18.51 -13.24
N ILE A 438 24.44 19.01 -12.44
CA ILE A 438 24.74 19.56 -11.10
C ILE A 438 25.32 18.46 -10.20
N LEU A 439 24.72 17.28 -10.20
CA LEU A 439 25.20 16.11 -9.44
C LEU A 439 26.63 15.72 -9.86
N LYS A 440 26.91 15.65 -11.17
CA LYS A 440 28.23 15.30 -11.72
C LYS A 440 29.31 16.30 -11.29
N LYS A 441 28.94 17.59 -11.17
CA LYS A 441 29.88 18.64 -10.72
C LYS A 441 30.10 18.59 -9.22
N GLY A 442 29.29 17.82 -8.49
CA GLY A 442 29.33 17.79 -7.04
C GLY A 442 28.76 19.05 -6.40
N ASP A 443 27.86 19.73 -7.08
CA ASP A 443 27.31 21.00 -6.63
C ASP A 443 26.10 20.76 -5.71
N PHE A 444 26.34 19.97 -4.66
CA PHE A 444 25.37 19.68 -3.61
C PHE A 444 26.08 19.62 -2.25
N ASP A 445 25.34 19.84 -1.18
CA ASP A 445 25.88 19.85 0.18
C ASP A 445 26.21 18.41 0.62
N GLU A 446 27.44 18.18 1.06
CA GLU A 446 27.88 16.86 1.54
C GLU A 446 27.06 16.39 2.77
N SER A 447 26.53 17.32 3.57
CA SER A 447 25.68 16.99 4.70
C SER A 447 24.42 16.21 4.28
N LEU A 448 24.02 16.31 3.02
CA LEU A 448 22.88 15.60 2.46
C LEU A 448 23.06 14.07 2.56
N ILE A 449 24.29 13.58 2.46
CA ILE A 449 24.58 12.15 2.61
C ILE A 449 24.27 11.70 4.05
N LYS A 450 24.75 12.46 5.05
CA LYS A 450 24.50 12.16 6.47
C LYS A 450 23.00 12.25 6.80
N ALA A 451 22.34 13.26 6.27
CA ALA A 451 20.91 13.45 6.48
C ALA A 451 20.09 12.30 5.86
N THR A 452 20.48 11.83 4.66
CA THR A 452 19.82 10.68 4.02
C THR A 452 19.93 9.43 4.90
N VAL A 453 21.12 9.16 5.44
CA VAL A 453 21.35 8.01 6.33
C VAL A 453 20.51 8.12 7.60
N ALA A 454 20.46 9.30 8.22
CA ALA A 454 19.68 9.54 9.45
C ALA A 454 18.18 9.31 9.21
N ASN A 455 17.65 9.85 8.10
CA ASN A 455 16.24 9.67 7.73
C ASN A 455 15.94 8.19 7.40
N SER A 456 16.86 7.49 6.74
CA SER A 456 16.70 6.05 6.44
C SER A 456 16.65 5.22 7.73
N LYS A 457 17.53 5.49 8.69
CA LYS A 457 17.55 4.79 9.98
C LYS A 457 16.25 5.00 10.75
N LEU A 458 15.76 6.25 10.78
CA LEU A 458 14.48 6.57 11.44
C LEU A 458 13.32 5.84 10.75
N GLY A 459 13.32 5.82 9.42
CA GLY A 459 12.29 5.11 8.65
C GLY A 459 12.27 3.60 8.94
N LEU A 460 13.44 2.97 9.02
CA LEU A 460 13.55 1.54 9.36
C LEU A 460 13.07 1.25 10.78
N LEU A 461 13.43 2.11 11.74
CA LEU A 461 12.97 1.97 13.12
C LEU A 461 11.43 1.95 13.20
N GLN A 462 10.79 2.83 12.45
CA GLN A 462 9.32 2.90 12.38
C GLN A 462 8.73 1.68 11.64
N ALA A 463 9.33 1.29 10.52
CA ALA A 463 8.82 0.22 9.67
C ALA A 463 8.87 -1.15 10.37
N PHE A 464 9.96 -1.46 11.07
CA PHE A 464 10.14 -2.75 11.73
C PHE A 464 9.20 -2.97 12.93
N ASP A 465 8.46 -1.95 13.33
CA ASP A 465 7.41 -2.12 14.35
C ASP A 465 6.21 -2.90 13.79
N ASN A 466 6.05 -2.93 12.48
CA ASN A 466 4.91 -3.53 11.76
C ASN A 466 5.26 -4.96 11.30
N ASN A 467 4.40 -5.93 11.65
CA ASN A 467 4.62 -7.34 11.30
C ASN A 467 4.60 -7.60 9.80
N ALA A 468 3.71 -6.93 9.07
CA ALA A 468 3.65 -7.08 7.60
C ALA A 468 4.97 -6.62 6.96
N TYR A 469 5.53 -5.49 7.43
CA TYR A 469 6.83 -5.03 6.91
C TYR A 469 7.96 -6.04 7.23
N ARG A 470 7.94 -6.64 8.43
CA ARG A 470 8.96 -7.65 8.81
C ARG A 470 8.94 -8.85 7.86
N VAL A 471 7.75 -9.41 7.60
CA VAL A 471 7.64 -10.57 6.70
C VAL A 471 7.95 -10.19 5.25
N ASP A 472 7.57 -8.99 4.80
CA ASP A 472 7.84 -8.54 3.43
C ASP A 472 9.34 -8.32 3.22
N ALA A 473 10.04 -7.70 4.17
CA ALA A 473 11.49 -7.50 4.09
C ALA A 473 12.24 -8.84 4.06
N ALA A 474 11.86 -9.77 4.93
CA ALA A 474 12.47 -11.11 4.98
C ALA A 474 12.15 -11.93 3.72
N THR A 475 10.92 -11.79 3.19
CA THR A 475 10.50 -12.43 1.94
C THR A 475 11.34 -11.93 0.77
N ASN A 476 11.49 -10.61 0.64
CA ASN A 476 12.31 -10.01 -0.41
C ASN A 476 13.75 -10.52 -0.36
N GLU A 477 14.31 -10.60 0.85
CA GLU A 477 15.66 -11.15 1.04
C GLU A 477 15.74 -12.62 0.62
N PHE A 478 14.71 -13.42 0.93
CA PHE A 478 14.66 -14.83 0.49
C PHE A 478 14.57 -14.91 -1.04
N ILE A 479 13.71 -14.13 -1.66
CA ILE A 479 13.52 -14.16 -3.12
C ILE A 479 14.84 -13.83 -3.82
N LEU A 480 15.53 -12.77 -3.40
CA LEU A 480 16.73 -12.30 -4.06
C LEU A 480 17.97 -13.13 -3.70
N ASN A 481 18.14 -13.54 -2.44
CA ASN A 481 19.38 -14.07 -1.91
C ASN A 481 19.23 -15.34 -1.07
N ARG A 482 18.05 -15.97 -1.06
CA ARG A 482 17.74 -17.15 -0.21
C ARG A 482 17.92 -16.88 1.29
N GLY A 483 17.84 -15.61 1.70
CA GLY A 483 18.01 -15.22 3.11
C GLY A 483 19.45 -15.06 3.56
N THR A 484 20.44 -15.18 2.66
CA THR A 484 21.86 -15.19 3.06
C THR A 484 22.51 -13.81 3.20
N LYS A 485 21.79 -12.75 2.83
CA LYS A 485 22.32 -11.37 2.86
C LYS A 485 21.57 -10.47 3.86
N TRP A 486 20.86 -11.05 4.82
CA TRP A 486 20.11 -10.28 5.81
C TRP A 486 21.00 -9.30 6.59
N ASP A 487 22.23 -9.72 6.91
CA ASP A 487 23.23 -8.86 7.56
C ASP A 487 23.53 -7.62 6.70
N LYS A 488 23.59 -7.78 5.37
CA LYS A 488 23.83 -6.67 4.44
C LYS A 488 22.64 -5.72 4.37
N SER A 489 21.43 -6.30 4.36
CA SER A 489 20.19 -5.50 4.39
C SER A 489 20.15 -4.62 5.64
N LEU A 490 20.46 -5.18 6.80
CA LEU A 490 20.46 -4.45 8.06
C LEU A 490 21.58 -3.39 8.12
N SER A 491 22.77 -3.70 7.60
CA SER A 491 23.92 -2.77 7.66
C SER A 491 23.91 -1.74 6.53
N ASN A 492 22.99 -1.81 5.59
CA ASN A 492 22.99 -0.93 4.40
C ASN A 492 23.10 0.57 4.75
N PRO A 493 22.33 1.10 5.74
CA PRO A 493 22.51 2.52 6.09
C PRO A 493 23.90 2.86 6.62
N ASP A 494 24.53 1.95 7.37
CA ASP A 494 25.87 2.15 7.90
C ASP A 494 26.94 2.11 6.79
N GLU A 495 26.76 1.24 5.80
CA GLU A 495 27.64 1.17 4.63
C GLU A 495 27.45 2.41 3.74
N MET A 496 26.22 2.85 3.56
CA MET A 496 25.90 4.07 2.82
C MET A 496 26.56 5.29 3.46
N ALA A 497 26.64 5.33 4.80
CA ALA A 497 27.27 6.43 5.54
C ALA A 497 28.76 6.57 5.24
N LYS A 498 29.41 5.54 4.71
CA LYS A 498 30.84 5.55 4.35
C LYS A 498 31.10 6.11 2.96
N ILE A 499 30.05 6.33 2.17
CA ILE A 499 30.17 6.86 0.80
C ILE A 499 30.51 8.34 0.88
N THR A 500 31.52 8.75 0.12
CA THR A 500 31.95 10.15 0.06
C THR A 500 31.31 10.87 -1.13
N LYS A 501 31.27 12.18 -1.05
CA LYS A 501 30.81 13.04 -2.15
C LYS A 501 31.60 12.77 -3.44
N SER A 502 32.91 12.57 -3.32
CA SER A 502 33.78 12.25 -4.47
C SER A 502 33.37 10.94 -5.15
N GLN A 503 33.06 9.90 -4.36
CA GLN A 503 32.59 8.62 -4.93
C GLN A 503 31.25 8.79 -5.67
N VAL A 504 30.33 9.61 -5.13
CA VAL A 504 29.06 9.92 -5.78
C VAL A 504 29.31 10.61 -7.12
N THR A 505 30.14 11.66 -7.14
CA THR A 505 30.37 12.44 -8.36
C THR A 505 31.09 11.64 -9.44
N GLU A 506 32.09 10.87 -9.06
CA GLU A 506 32.82 10.03 -10.03
C GLU A 506 31.92 8.95 -10.63
N PHE A 507 31.11 8.29 -9.79
CA PHE A 507 30.15 7.31 -10.28
C PHE A 507 29.12 7.95 -11.20
N ALA A 508 28.60 9.13 -10.83
CA ALA A 508 27.57 9.84 -11.62
C ALA A 508 28.09 10.17 -13.02
N LYS A 509 29.36 10.61 -13.14
CA LYS A 509 29.98 10.92 -14.43
C LYS A 509 30.05 9.70 -15.36
N GLN A 510 30.27 8.51 -14.78
CA GLN A 510 30.38 7.26 -15.54
C GLN A 510 29.03 6.68 -15.89
N PHE A 511 28.05 6.81 -15.00
CA PHE A 511 26.75 6.14 -15.12
C PHE A 511 25.77 6.93 -15.97
N PHE A 512 25.63 8.25 -15.72
CA PHE A 512 24.62 9.09 -16.38
C PHE A 512 25.22 9.68 -17.68
N ILE A 513 25.21 8.86 -18.72
CA ILE A 513 25.66 9.27 -20.07
C ILE A 513 24.48 9.16 -21.04
N ASN A 514 24.71 9.18 -22.36
CA ASN A 514 23.61 9.08 -23.35
C ASN A 514 23.18 7.63 -23.57
N ASN A 515 22.84 6.95 -22.48
CA ASN A 515 22.51 5.53 -22.45
C ASN A 515 21.17 5.29 -21.74
N TYR A 516 20.20 6.17 -21.94
CA TYR A 516 18.91 6.10 -21.24
C TYR A 516 17.77 5.91 -22.22
N VAL A 517 16.63 5.49 -21.65
CA VAL A 517 15.33 5.46 -22.33
C VAL A 517 14.52 6.64 -21.83
N ILE A 518 13.90 7.36 -22.74
CA ILE A 518 13.00 8.46 -22.39
C ILE A 518 11.61 8.21 -22.98
N ALA A 519 10.59 8.41 -22.17
CA ALA A 519 9.19 8.38 -22.61
C ALA A 519 8.59 9.77 -22.50
N PHE A 520 7.98 10.22 -23.59
CA PHE A 520 7.11 11.38 -23.61
C PHE A 520 5.68 10.89 -23.60
N LYS A 521 4.97 11.10 -22.49
CA LYS A 521 3.56 10.77 -22.37
C LYS A 521 2.76 11.98 -22.83
N HIS A 522 2.02 11.81 -23.92
CA HIS A 522 1.15 12.84 -24.52
C HIS A 522 -0.30 12.60 -24.14
N LYS A 523 -1.04 13.66 -23.91
CA LYS A 523 -2.50 13.59 -23.85
C LYS A 523 -3.04 13.33 -25.26
N GLY A 524 -3.89 12.34 -25.43
CA GLY A 524 -4.48 12.04 -26.73
C GLY A 524 -5.03 10.62 -26.80
N GLU A 525 -5.63 10.28 -27.91
CA GLU A 525 -6.16 8.93 -28.14
C GLU A 525 -5.04 7.95 -28.46
N ASP A 526 -5.02 6.81 -27.80
CA ASP A 526 -4.15 5.69 -28.16
C ASP A 526 -4.84 4.87 -29.26
N LYS A 527 -4.39 5.05 -30.47
CA LYS A 527 -4.95 4.38 -31.67
C LYS A 527 -4.52 2.92 -31.78
N ASN A 528 -3.61 2.46 -30.91
CA ASN A 528 -3.00 1.12 -31.01
C ASN A 528 -3.44 0.18 -29.89
N ILE A 529 -4.46 0.51 -29.10
CA ILE A 529 -4.95 -0.38 -28.06
C ILE A 529 -5.60 -1.62 -28.68
N ALA A 530 -5.01 -2.77 -28.38
CA ALA A 530 -5.60 -4.06 -28.74
C ALA A 530 -6.58 -4.50 -27.66
N LYS A 531 -7.82 -4.66 -28.01
CA LYS A 531 -8.86 -5.14 -27.09
C LYS A 531 -8.74 -6.64 -26.89
N VAL A 532 -8.87 -7.10 -25.65
CA VAL A 532 -9.03 -8.52 -25.35
C VAL A 532 -10.53 -8.83 -25.49
N GLU A 533 -10.89 -9.53 -26.57
CA GLU A 533 -12.27 -9.92 -26.80
C GLU A 533 -12.65 -11.12 -25.93
N LYS A 534 -13.81 -11.01 -25.30
CA LYS A 534 -14.37 -12.05 -24.44
C LYS A 534 -15.54 -12.73 -25.15
N PRO A 535 -15.46 -14.04 -25.42
CA PRO A 535 -16.65 -14.77 -25.82
C PRO A 535 -17.66 -14.81 -24.68
N ALA A 536 -18.94 -14.94 -24.99
CA ALA A 536 -19.96 -15.13 -23.98
C ALA A 536 -19.74 -16.48 -23.29
N ILE A 537 -19.87 -16.49 -21.96
CA ILE A 537 -19.79 -17.72 -21.16
C ILE A 537 -21.08 -17.88 -20.35
N THR A 538 -21.36 -19.12 -19.99
CA THR A 538 -22.53 -19.46 -19.15
C THR A 538 -22.09 -19.29 -17.67
N PRO A 539 -22.89 -18.59 -16.84
CA PRO A 539 -22.58 -18.50 -15.40
C PRO A 539 -22.46 -19.89 -14.78
N VAL A 540 -21.47 -20.07 -13.92
CA VAL A 540 -21.22 -21.36 -13.27
C VAL A 540 -21.83 -21.35 -11.85
N ASN A 541 -22.15 -22.55 -11.33
CA ASN A 541 -22.60 -22.73 -9.96
C ASN A 541 -21.44 -22.44 -9.00
N THR A 542 -21.70 -21.63 -7.97
CA THR A 542 -20.70 -21.37 -6.91
C THR A 542 -20.85 -22.34 -5.75
N ASN A 543 -22.03 -22.94 -5.58
CA ASN A 543 -22.38 -23.81 -4.44
C ASN A 543 -21.98 -23.15 -3.10
N ALA A 544 -22.31 -21.86 -2.99
CA ALA A 544 -21.88 -21.01 -1.86
C ALA A 544 -22.32 -21.53 -0.51
N ALA A 545 -23.44 -22.27 -0.45
CA ALA A 545 -23.97 -22.83 0.78
C ALA A 545 -23.30 -24.15 1.18
N GLU A 546 -22.51 -24.75 0.30
CA GLU A 546 -21.91 -26.07 0.53
C GLU A 546 -20.56 -25.97 1.23
N THR A 547 -20.13 -27.05 1.81
CA THR A 547 -18.88 -27.15 2.56
C THR A 547 -18.27 -28.54 2.39
N SER A 548 -17.00 -28.63 2.05
CA SER A 548 -16.30 -29.91 1.92
C SER A 548 -16.09 -30.59 3.29
N VAL A 549 -15.77 -31.88 3.26
CA VAL A 549 -15.43 -32.67 4.47
C VAL A 549 -14.19 -32.05 5.15
N PHE A 550 -13.18 -31.69 4.37
CA PHE A 550 -11.95 -31.06 4.90
C PHE A 550 -12.28 -29.82 5.72
N THR A 551 -13.11 -28.94 5.18
CA THR A 551 -13.51 -27.70 5.87
C THR A 551 -14.27 -27.99 7.17
N LYS A 552 -15.21 -28.94 7.13
CA LYS A 552 -15.96 -29.33 8.33
C LYS A 552 -15.02 -29.82 9.44
N ASP A 553 -14.08 -30.68 9.09
CA ASP A 553 -13.12 -31.23 10.05
C ASP A 553 -12.19 -30.15 10.60
N LEU A 554 -11.68 -29.28 9.74
CA LEU A 554 -10.80 -28.15 10.13
C LEU A 554 -11.50 -27.23 11.13
N LEU A 555 -12.74 -26.86 10.84
CA LEU A 555 -13.48 -25.91 11.68
C LEU A 555 -14.02 -26.55 12.96
N ALA A 556 -14.16 -27.87 13.02
CA ALA A 556 -14.60 -28.59 14.22
C ALA A 556 -13.52 -28.61 15.31
N ALA A 557 -12.25 -28.42 14.98
CA ALA A 557 -11.16 -28.40 15.96
C ALA A 557 -11.38 -27.22 16.93
N PRO A 558 -11.16 -27.43 18.26
CA PRO A 558 -11.37 -26.36 19.23
C PRO A 558 -10.34 -25.23 19.07
N THR A 559 -10.74 -24.03 19.45
CA THR A 559 -9.89 -22.82 19.42
C THR A 559 -9.95 -22.15 20.80
N ASN A 560 -8.79 -21.84 21.37
CA ASN A 560 -8.72 -21.08 22.61
C ASN A 560 -9.12 -19.63 22.35
N PRO A 561 -10.04 -19.05 23.13
CA PRO A 561 -10.48 -17.68 22.89
C PRO A 561 -9.38 -16.65 23.18
N ILE A 562 -9.42 -15.53 22.45
CA ILE A 562 -8.58 -14.36 22.70
C ILE A 562 -9.49 -13.29 23.31
N ALA A 563 -9.12 -12.79 24.49
CA ALA A 563 -9.91 -11.75 25.14
C ALA A 563 -9.71 -10.41 24.43
N PRO A 564 -10.79 -9.70 24.10
CA PRO A 564 -10.64 -8.36 23.50
C PRO A 564 -10.02 -7.38 24.50
N LYS A 565 -9.33 -6.38 23.98
CA LYS A 565 -8.79 -5.26 24.74
C LYS A 565 -9.37 -3.96 24.21
N PHE A 566 -10.19 -3.33 25.02
CA PHE A 566 -10.80 -2.05 24.68
C PHE A 566 -10.10 -0.90 25.43
N LEU A 567 -10.23 0.30 24.89
CA LEU A 567 -9.66 1.49 25.49
C LEU A 567 -10.55 2.02 26.63
N ASP A 568 -9.90 2.60 27.64
CA ASP A 568 -10.55 3.44 28.64
C ASP A 568 -9.93 4.83 28.50
N TYR A 569 -10.62 5.73 27.82
CA TYR A 569 -10.10 7.07 27.52
C TYR A 569 -9.73 7.86 28.76
N LYS A 570 -10.28 7.51 29.93
CA LYS A 570 -9.92 8.16 31.21
C LYS A 570 -8.58 7.69 31.77
N LYS A 571 -8.12 6.49 31.37
CA LYS A 571 -6.87 5.89 31.83
C LYS A 571 -5.78 5.88 30.75
N ASP A 572 -6.20 5.70 29.50
CA ASP A 572 -5.26 5.48 28.38
C ASP A 572 -4.79 6.81 27.77
N LEU A 573 -5.46 7.91 28.08
CA LEU A 573 -5.08 9.27 27.66
C LEU A 573 -4.76 10.12 28.88
N ASN A 574 -3.78 11.00 28.75
CA ASN A 574 -3.48 12.02 29.77
C ASN A 574 -4.01 13.36 29.27
N TYR A 575 -4.73 14.06 30.14
CA TYR A 575 -5.39 15.34 29.83
C TYR A 575 -4.75 16.48 30.61
N GLY A 576 -4.47 17.58 29.92
CA GLY A 576 -3.88 18.75 30.52
C GLY A 576 -4.25 20.02 29.79
N LYS A 577 -3.57 21.12 30.13
CA LYS A 577 -3.76 22.41 29.46
C LYS A 577 -2.43 23.13 29.30
N VAL A 578 -2.34 23.90 28.22
CA VAL A 578 -1.31 24.91 28.02
C VAL A 578 -2.06 26.22 27.71
N GLY A 579 -1.97 27.18 28.61
CA GLY A 579 -2.80 28.38 28.48
C GLY A 579 -4.29 28.01 28.37
N ILE A 580 -4.92 28.44 27.29
CA ILE A 580 -6.35 28.17 27.03
C ILE A 580 -6.56 26.91 26.14
N ALA A 581 -5.49 26.31 25.67
CA ALA A 581 -5.58 25.13 24.79
C ALA A 581 -5.63 23.82 25.59
N ASP A 582 -6.48 22.90 25.18
CA ASP A 582 -6.52 21.54 25.73
C ASP A 582 -5.34 20.73 25.20
N VAL A 583 -4.81 19.87 26.07
CA VAL A 583 -3.68 18.98 25.74
C VAL A 583 -4.11 17.51 25.97
N ILE A 584 -3.81 16.65 25.03
CA ILE A 584 -4.04 15.20 25.15
C ILE A 584 -2.73 14.49 24.78
N THR A 585 -2.23 13.62 25.67
CA THR A 585 -0.98 12.90 25.40
C THR A 585 -1.07 11.40 25.63
N VAL A 586 -0.21 10.68 24.92
CA VAL A 586 0.12 9.28 25.18
C VAL A 586 1.65 9.18 25.27
N GLN A 587 2.15 8.60 26.37
CA GLN A 587 3.60 8.50 26.57
C GLN A 587 4.19 7.34 25.75
N ASN A 588 5.24 7.63 24.98
CA ASN A 588 6.02 6.63 24.24
C ASN A 588 7.10 6.06 25.16
N LYS A 589 6.93 4.82 25.59
CA LYS A 589 7.88 4.12 26.49
C LYS A 589 8.81 3.16 25.71
N GLU A 590 8.68 3.11 24.37
CA GLU A 590 9.39 2.13 23.56
C GLU A 590 10.66 2.70 22.90
N ASN A 591 10.61 3.96 22.51
CA ASN A 591 11.70 4.60 21.76
C ASN A 591 11.61 6.12 21.91
N SER A 592 12.48 6.85 21.21
CA SER A 592 12.56 8.31 21.31
C SER A 592 11.79 9.04 20.21
N ILE A 593 10.86 8.39 19.51
CA ILE A 593 10.04 9.05 18.48
C ILE A 593 8.98 9.91 19.15
N PHE A 594 8.79 11.13 18.64
CA PHE A 594 7.66 11.98 19.01
C PHE A 594 6.80 12.30 17.79
N ARG A 595 5.50 12.52 18.05
CA ARG A 595 4.52 13.07 17.11
C ARG A 595 3.69 14.11 17.87
N LEU A 596 3.72 15.33 17.36
CA LEU A 596 2.98 16.47 17.90
C LEU A 596 1.97 16.93 16.86
N SER A 597 0.75 17.24 17.27
CA SER A 597 -0.24 17.81 16.35
C SER A 597 -1.02 18.94 17.03
N TYR A 598 -1.19 20.05 16.31
CA TYR A 598 -2.19 21.09 16.65
C TYR A 598 -3.40 20.77 15.79
N ARG A 599 -4.53 20.42 16.41
CA ARG A 599 -5.74 19.98 15.73
C ARG A 599 -6.84 21.02 15.86
N PHE A 600 -7.29 21.52 14.72
CA PHE A 600 -8.34 22.53 14.58
C PHE A 600 -9.59 21.84 14.02
N GLU A 601 -10.75 22.04 14.65
CA GLU A 601 -12.03 21.49 14.14
C GLU A 601 -12.63 22.46 13.12
N MET A 602 -11.80 22.93 12.19
CA MET A 602 -12.16 23.74 11.05
C MET A 602 -11.28 23.39 9.85
N GLY A 603 -11.79 23.56 8.64
CA GLY A 603 -11.06 23.21 7.44
C GLY A 603 -11.49 24.02 6.22
N ALA A 604 -11.36 23.44 5.03
CA ALA A 604 -11.68 24.13 3.77
C ALA A 604 -13.14 24.59 3.69
N LEU A 605 -14.07 23.88 4.34
CA LEU A 605 -15.48 24.29 4.35
C LEU A 605 -15.73 25.50 5.25
N ASN A 606 -14.81 25.80 6.17
CA ASN A 606 -14.86 27.03 6.99
C ASN A 606 -14.16 28.18 6.28
N ASN A 607 -13.09 27.89 5.53
CA ASN A 607 -12.31 28.89 4.81
C ASN A 607 -11.68 28.27 3.56
N MET A 608 -12.25 28.55 2.41
CA MET A 608 -11.81 27.97 1.12
C MET A 608 -10.39 28.39 0.72
N LEU A 609 -9.84 29.44 1.34
CA LEU A 609 -8.45 29.87 1.04
C LEU A 609 -7.41 29.11 1.87
N GLN A 610 -7.82 28.41 2.94
CA GLN A 610 -6.90 27.75 3.84
C GLN A 610 -6.03 26.69 3.13
N PRO A 611 -6.56 25.84 2.21
CA PRO A 611 -5.70 24.92 1.47
C PRO A 611 -4.62 25.64 0.62
N TYR A 612 -4.95 26.81 0.06
CA TYR A 612 -3.98 27.58 -0.74
C TYR A 612 -2.92 28.21 0.16
N ALA A 613 -3.29 28.70 1.35
CA ALA A 613 -2.35 29.24 2.33
C ALA A 613 -1.34 28.16 2.76
N SER A 614 -1.82 26.95 3.01
CA SER A 614 -0.97 25.78 3.36
C SER A 614 0.03 25.47 2.24
N GLN A 615 -0.42 25.46 0.98
CA GLN A 615 0.45 25.25 -0.17
C GLN A 615 1.46 26.38 -0.34
N TYR A 616 1.00 27.63 -0.19
CA TYR A 616 1.84 28.83 -0.35
C TYR A 616 3.00 28.83 0.63
N LEU A 617 2.75 28.44 1.88
CA LEU A 617 3.78 28.38 2.93
C LEU A 617 5.03 27.62 2.50
N THR A 618 4.87 26.58 1.70
CA THR A 618 6.01 25.75 1.29
C THR A 618 7.03 26.50 0.43
N PHE A 619 6.65 27.64 -0.12
CA PHE A 619 7.49 28.48 -1.00
C PHE A 619 7.96 29.76 -0.34
N LEU A 620 7.66 29.95 0.94
CA LEU A 620 7.91 31.23 1.62
C LEU A 620 9.19 31.21 2.45
N ALA A 621 9.88 32.34 2.42
CA ALA A 621 10.99 32.63 3.30
C ALA A 621 10.50 33.34 4.58
N THR A 622 11.39 33.42 5.56
CA THR A 622 11.22 34.26 6.76
C THR A 622 12.33 35.33 6.77
N ASP A 623 12.43 36.07 7.85
CA ASP A 623 13.54 36.98 8.06
C ASP A 623 14.89 36.27 8.26
N LYS A 624 14.86 34.99 8.66
CA LYS A 624 16.08 34.22 8.99
C LYS A 624 16.43 33.15 7.97
N TYR A 625 15.46 32.61 7.27
CA TYR A 625 15.64 31.43 6.42
C TYR A 625 14.98 31.60 5.06
N SER A 626 15.67 31.19 4.01
CA SER A 626 15.01 30.99 2.72
C SER A 626 14.11 29.74 2.79
N ALA A 627 13.19 29.60 1.83
CA ALA A 627 12.34 28.41 1.74
C ALA A 627 13.16 27.13 1.60
N GLU A 628 14.26 27.19 0.86
CA GLU A 628 15.19 26.06 0.67
C GLU A 628 15.92 25.72 1.96
N GLN A 629 16.36 26.75 2.71
CA GLN A 629 17.02 26.53 3.98
C GLN A 629 16.10 25.85 4.99
N ILE A 630 14.82 26.24 5.01
CA ILE A 630 13.81 25.62 5.89
C ILE A 630 13.71 24.11 5.61
N SER A 631 13.61 23.75 4.33
CA SER A 631 13.52 22.33 3.92
C SER A 631 14.76 21.54 4.32
N LYS A 632 15.95 22.14 4.12
CA LYS A 632 17.23 21.52 4.48
C LYS A 632 17.37 21.35 5.99
N GLU A 633 16.95 22.35 6.79
CA GLU A 633 17.02 22.26 8.25
C GLU A 633 16.19 21.09 8.78
N PHE A 634 14.95 20.93 8.28
CA PHE A 634 14.12 19.78 8.67
C PHE A 634 14.75 18.45 8.26
N TYR A 635 15.27 18.36 7.06
CA TYR A 635 15.87 17.11 6.57
C TYR A 635 17.12 16.76 7.39
N ASN A 636 17.94 17.73 7.73
CA ASN A 636 19.18 17.55 8.51
C ASN A 636 18.94 17.01 9.91
N ILE A 637 17.82 17.36 10.54
CA ILE A 637 17.48 16.87 11.88
C ILE A 637 16.53 15.66 11.83
N ALA A 638 16.29 15.11 10.64
CA ALA A 638 15.36 13.99 10.44
C ALA A 638 13.98 14.25 11.08
N CYS A 639 13.49 15.49 10.95
CA CYS A 639 12.15 15.87 11.40
C CYS A 639 11.30 16.26 10.21
N THR A 640 9.99 16.14 10.38
CA THR A 640 9.01 16.56 9.36
C THR A 640 7.99 17.50 9.99
N TYR A 641 7.43 18.38 9.16
CA TYR A 641 6.19 19.08 9.51
C TYR A 641 5.26 19.06 8.30
N SER A 642 3.98 19.15 8.56
CA SER A 642 2.94 19.29 7.52
C SER A 642 1.75 20.07 8.07
N ILE A 643 1.09 20.82 7.19
CA ILE A 643 -0.23 21.42 7.47
C ILE A 643 -1.21 20.72 6.55
N ASN A 644 -2.08 19.90 7.12
CA ASN A 644 -3.06 19.12 6.37
C ASN A 644 -4.43 19.76 6.56
N VAL A 645 -4.97 20.31 5.47
CA VAL A 645 -6.27 20.99 5.48
C VAL A 645 -7.29 20.06 4.83
N GLY A 646 -8.12 19.43 5.66
CA GLY A 646 -9.27 18.66 5.20
C GLY A 646 -10.49 19.56 5.06
N ASN A 647 -11.62 18.97 4.74
CA ASN A 647 -12.87 19.74 4.62
C ASN A 647 -13.30 20.33 5.98
N GLU A 648 -13.17 19.57 7.05
CA GLU A 648 -13.72 19.90 8.37
C GLU A 648 -12.66 20.01 9.47
N VAL A 649 -11.45 19.49 9.22
CA VAL A 649 -10.38 19.46 10.23
C VAL A 649 -9.08 19.89 9.58
N THR A 650 -8.31 20.72 10.27
CA THR A 650 -6.93 21.04 9.89
C THR A 650 -6.00 20.54 10.99
N THR A 651 -4.86 19.98 10.62
CA THR A 651 -3.82 19.61 11.55
C THR A 651 -2.48 20.18 11.13
N ILE A 652 -1.72 20.67 12.11
CA ILE A 652 -0.31 21.03 11.95
C ILE A 652 0.46 19.94 12.70
N ASN A 653 1.21 19.13 11.95
CA ASN A 653 1.88 17.94 12.49
C ASN A 653 3.39 18.12 12.46
N ILE A 654 4.07 17.73 13.53
CA ILE A 654 5.53 17.78 13.65
C ILE A 654 5.98 16.42 14.22
N SER A 655 6.97 15.81 13.62
CA SER A 655 7.46 14.50 14.09
C SER A 655 8.95 14.33 13.88
N GLY A 656 9.55 13.44 14.67
CA GLY A 656 10.97 13.10 14.59
C GLY A 656 11.45 12.42 15.86
N LEU A 657 12.74 12.54 16.16
CA LEU A 657 13.32 12.06 17.42
C LEU A 657 13.23 13.16 18.48
N GLN A 658 12.95 12.76 19.73
CA GLN A 658 12.73 13.68 20.86
C GLN A 658 13.89 14.66 21.07
N GLU A 659 15.13 14.25 20.79
CA GLU A 659 16.31 15.12 20.91
C GLU A 659 16.21 16.37 20.02
N ASN A 660 15.43 16.30 18.94
CA ASN A 660 15.24 17.39 17.99
C ASN A 660 13.88 18.11 18.18
N PHE A 661 13.11 17.76 19.21
CA PHE A 661 11.75 18.27 19.45
C PHE A 661 11.72 19.81 19.52
N GLU A 662 12.53 20.38 20.43
CA GLU A 662 12.53 21.84 20.63
C GLU A 662 12.93 22.59 19.37
N LYS A 663 13.94 22.09 18.66
CA LYS A 663 14.41 22.68 17.40
C LYS A 663 13.33 22.65 16.33
N ALA A 664 12.68 21.49 16.17
CA ALA A 664 11.62 21.32 15.14
C ALA A 664 10.41 22.19 15.43
N VAL A 665 9.94 22.22 16.70
CA VAL A 665 8.80 23.05 17.10
C VAL A 665 9.13 24.53 16.93
N THR A 666 10.29 24.98 17.43
CA THR A 666 10.74 26.38 17.29
C THR A 666 10.76 26.80 15.82
N LEU A 667 11.20 25.91 14.94
CA LEU A 667 11.27 26.23 13.50
C LEU A 667 9.86 26.38 12.91
N VAL A 668 8.91 25.49 13.25
CA VAL A 668 7.51 25.60 12.78
C VAL A 668 6.86 26.88 13.30
N GLU A 669 7.01 27.17 14.60
CA GLU A 669 6.47 28.39 15.21
C GLU A 669 7.04 29.63 14.53
N HIS A 670 8.35 29.62 14.26
CA HIS A 670 9.02 30.72 13.56
C HIS A 670 8.46 30.92 12.15
N ILE A 671 8.29 29.82 11.40
CA ILE A 671 7.79 29.88 10.03
C ILE A 671 6.37 30.45 10.00
N LEU A 672 5.48 29.96 10.87
CA LEU A 672 4.09 30.42 10.91
C LEU A 672 3.99 31.90 11.28
N ALA A 673 4.79 32.35 12.24
CA ALA A 673 4.74 33.74 12.74
C ALA A 673 5.45 34.73 11.80
N ASN A 674 6.43 34.30 11.02
CA ASN A 674 7.35 35.24 10.34
C ASN A 674 7.47 34.97 8.82
N CYS A 675 6.64 34.12 8.22
CA CYS A 675 6.67 33.92 6.76
C CYS A 675 6.30 35.23 6.06
N LYS A 676 7.02 35.49 4.96
CA LYS A 676 6.88 36.76 4.23
C LYS A 676 6.25 36.52 2.86
N PRO A 677 5.47 37.46 2.36
CA PRO A 677 4.89 37.35 1.02
C PRO A 677 5.98 37.24 -0.06
N ASN A 678 5.67 36.43 -1.08
CA ASN A 678 6.52 36.26 -2.25
C ASN A 678 5.60 36.27 -3.48
N GLU A 679 5.48 37.45 -4.12
CA GLU A 679 4.54 37.63 -5.24
C GLU A 679 4.86 36.73 -6.41
N GLN A 680 6.13 36.50 -6.71
CA GLN A 680 6.52 35.60 -7.81
C GLN A 680 6.10 34.16 -7.49
N ALA A 681 6.33 33.69 -6.27
CA ALA A 681 5.90 32.37 -5.84
C ALA A 681 4.37 32.22 -5.91
N LEU A 682 3.63 33.28 -5.59
CA LEU A 682 2.16 33.26 -5.69
C LEU A 682 1.69 33.15 -7.14
N VAL A 683 2.30 33.89 -8.07
CA VAL A 683 1.99 33.82 -9.49
C VAL A 683 2.20 32.40 -10.00
N GLU A 684 3.34 31.79 -9.66
CA GLU A 684 3.64 30.39 -10.05
C GLU A 684 2.68 29.40 -9.38
N LEU A 685 2.33 29.61 -8.10
CA LEU A 685 1.38 28.75 -7.40
C LEU A 685 -0.01 28.78 -8.04
N LYS A 686 -0.50 29.95 -8.41
CA LYS A 686 -1.79 30.09 -9.11
C LYS A 686 -1.77 29.31 -10.44
N SER A 687 -0.72 29.50 -11.23
CA SER A 687 -0.54 28.78 -12.50
C SER A 687 -0.52 27.26 -12.27
N ARG A 688 0.20 26.83 -11.23
CA ARG A 688 0.29 25.42 -10.82
C ARG A 688 -1.08 24.86 -10.42
N ILE A 689 -1.86 25.61 -9.63
CA ILE A 689 -3.21 25.19 -9.22
C ILE A 689 -4.11 25.02 -10.46
N LEU A 690 -4.09 25.97 -11.38
CA LEU A 690 -4.93 25.91 -12.59
C LEU A 690 -4.51 24.71 -13.46
N LYS A 691 -3.21 24.46 -13.61
CA LYS A 691 -2.72 23.30 -14.38
C LYS A 691 -3.08 21.97 -13.68
N ALA A 692 -2.96 21.90 -12.37
CA ALA A 692 -3.37 20.71 -11.61
C ALA A 692 -4.87 20.43 -11.78
N ARG A 693 -5.70 21.47 -11.84
CA ARG A 693 -7.14 21.35 -12.09
C ARG A 693 -7.43 20.78 -13.48
N GLU A 694 -6.72 21.27 -14.49
CA GLU A 694 -6.83 20.70 -15.86
C GLU A 694 -6.48 19.21 -15.84
N ASN A 695 -5.38 18.84 -15.16
CA ASN A 695 -4.93 17.46 -15.07
C ASN A 695 -5.94 16.59 -14.29
N ASN A 696 -6.57 17.12 -13.23
CA ASN A 696 -7.59 16.39 -12.47
C ASN A 696 -8.79 16.01 -13.33
N LYS A 697 -9.17 16.89 -14.26
CA LYS A 697 -10.25 16.61 -15.21
C LYS A 697 -9.92 15.46 -16.17
N LEU A 698 -8.64 15.04 -16.23
CA LEU A 698 -8.19 13.89 -17.03
C LEU A 698 -8.05 12.62 -16.20
N ASN A 699 -8.34 12.69 -14.90
CA ASN A 699 -8.18 11.56 -13.96
C ASN A 699 -9.52 10.84 -13.81
N LYS A 700 -9.58 9.62 -14.31
CA LYS A 700 -10.78 8.78 -14.31
C LYS A 700 -11.37 8.62 -12.88
N SER A 701 -10.52 8.36 -11.91
CA SER A 701 -10.97 8.15 -10.51
C SER A 701 -11.53 9.43 -9.89
N ALA A 702 -10.92 10.57 -10.19
CA ALA A 702 -11.43 11.88 -9.74
C ALA A 702 -12.80 12.18 -10.34
N ILE A 703 -12.96 11.89 -11.64
CA ILE A 703 -14.25 12.06 -12.33
C ILE A 703 -15.34 11.21 -11.67
N LEU A 704 -15.03 9.93 -11.40
CA LEU A 704 -15.98 9.01 -10.76
C LEU A 704 -16.33 9.49 -9.33
N GLY A 705 -15.33 9.96 -8.57
CA GLY A 705 -15.55 10.54 -7.24
C GLY A 705 -16.46 11.77 -7.28
N GLY A 706 -16.26 12.63 -8.28
CA GLY A 706 -17.14 13.80 -8.50
C GLY A 706 -18.56 13.42 -8.85
N LEU A 707 -18.75 12.42 -9.73
CA LEU A 707 -20.08 11.89 -10.07
C LEU A 707 -20.79 11.38 -8.82
N MET A 708 -20.09 10.65 -7.95
CA MET A 708 -20.67 10.11 -6.72
C MET A 708 -21.11 11.24 -5.78
N ASN A 709 -20.27 12.29 -5.64
CA ASN A 709 -20.66 13.46 -4.84
C ASN A 709 -21.87 14.18 -5.44
N TYR A 710 -21.90 14.30 -6.76
CA TYR A 710 -23.06 14.89 -7.46
C TYR A 710 -24.33 14.07 -7.20
N ALA A 711 -24.23 12.75 -7.30
CA ALA A 711 -25.35 11.85 -7.04
C ALA A 711 -25.85 11.95 -5.58
N GLN A 712 -24.92 12.13 -4.65
CA GLN A 712 -25.22 12.14 -3.21
C GLN A 712 -25.80 13.49 -2.74
N TYR A 713 -25.33 14.59 -3.29
CA TYR A 713 -25.66 15.94 -2.81
C TYR A 713 -26.25 16.88 -3.89
N GLY A 714 -26.16 16.52 -5.15
CA GLY A 714 -26.56 17.41 -6.25
C GLY A 714 -25.44 18.34 -6.72
N ALA A 715 -25.83 19.40 -7.40
CA ALA A 715 -24.89 20.33 -8.06
C ALA A 715 -23.94 21.04 -7.10
N SER A 716 -24.38 21.29 -5.85
CA SER A 716 -23.53 21.87 -4.80
C SER A 716 -23.15 20.77 -3.81
N ASN A 717 -21.89 20.39 -3.76
CA ASN A 717 -21.47 19.22 -2.98
C ASN A 717 -20.05 19.41 -2.43
N PRO A 718 -19.61 18.58 -1.48
CA PRO A 718 -18.28 18.73 -0.88
C PRO A 718 -17.11 18.62 -1.87
N PHE A 719 -17.27 17.85 -2.95
CA PHE A 719 -16.20 17.63 -3.93
C PHE A 719 -15.95 18.89 -4.77
N ASN A 720 -17.01 19.57 -5.19
CA ASN A 720 -16.90 20.76 -6.05
C ASN A 720 -16.99 22.09 -5.29
N SER A 721 -16.98 22.06 -3.94
CA SER A 721 -16.99 23.26 -3.12
C SER A 721 -15.55 23.78 -2.98
N THR A 722 -15.11 24.52 -4.00
CA THR A 722 -13.77 25.08 -4.09
C THR A 722 -13.86 26.45 -4.81
N SER A 723 -12.82 27.25 -4.68
CA SER A 723 -12.76 28.55 -5.38
C SER A 723 -12.82 28.34 -6.89
N SER A 724 -13.54 29.16 -7.59
CA SER A 724 -13.55 29.17 -9.07
C SER A 724 -12.16 29.52 -9.61
N ASN A 725 -11.91 29.25 -10.89
CA ASN A 725 -10.64 29.62 -11.52
C ASN A 725 -10.40 31.14 -11.47
N GLU A 726 -11.46 31.93 -11.58
CA GLU A 726 -11.36 33.40 -11.48
C GLU A 726 -11.00 33.85 -10.06
N GLU A 727 -11.62 33.24 -9.05
CA GLU A 727 -11.26 33.51 -7.64
C GLU A 727 -9.81 33.14 -7.35
N VAL A 728 -9.32 32.01 -7.88
CA VAL A 728 -7.91 31.61 -7.71
C VAL A 728 -6.97 32.67 -8.29
N LYS A 729 -7.28 33.19 -9.49
CA LYS A 729 -6.47 34.25 -10.13
C LYS A 729 -6.40 35.53 -9.28
N ASN A 730 -7.46 35.81 -8.54
CA ASN A 730 -7.59 37.04 -7.73
C ASN A 730 -7.09 36.91 -6.28
N ILE A 731 -6.65 35.75 -5.83
CA ILE A 731 -6.07 35.56 -4.50
C ILE A 731 -4.85 36.48 -4.33
N THR A 732 -4.75 37.13 -3.17
CA THR A 732 -3.59 38.00 -2.85
C THR A 732 -2.68 37.33 -1.83
N SER A 733 -1.41 37.72 -1.81
CA SER A 733 -0.46 37.29 -0.78
C SER A 733 -0.95 37.62 0.61
N ASP A 734 -1.47 38.83 0.81
CA ASP A 734 -1.94 39.29 2.14
C ASP A 734 -3.05 38.39 2.68
N GLN A 735 -3.97 37.93 1.83
CA GLN A 735 -5.02 36.98 2.25
C GLN A 735 -4.42 35.70 2.81
N LEU A 736 -3.46 35.11 2.08
CA LEU A 736 -2.86 33.84 2.47
C LEU A 736 -1.93 33.97 3.68
N ILE A 737 -1.13 35.06 3.71
CA ILE A 737 -0.22 35.33 4.84
C ILE A 737 -1.04 35.56 6.13
N SER A 738 -2.15 36.30 6.02
CA SER A 738 -3.03 36.55 7.17
C SER A 738 -3.58 35.23 7.74
N ILE A 739 -3.93 34.27 6.90
CA ILE A 739 -4.40 32.95 7.36
C ILE A 739 -3.29 32.25 8.15
N LEU A 740 -2.05 32.27 7.61
CA LEU A 740 -0.91 31.58 8.22
C LEU A 740 -0.52 32.22 9.58
N HIS A 741 -0.42 33.55 9.61
CA HIS A 741 -0.02 34.29 10.83
C HIS A 741 -1.05 34.18 11.95
N ASN A 742 -2.30 33.89 11.62
CA ASN A 742 -3.40 33.91 12.58
C ASN A 742 -4.01 32.53 12.86
N ILE A 743 -3.42 31.46 12.35
CA ILE A 743 -4.02 30.14 12.50
C ILE A 743 -4.13 29.73 13.96
N ASP A 744 -3.12 30.05 14.77
CA ASP A 744 -3.08 29.69 16.19
C ASP A 744 -4.06 30.51 17.05
N ASN A 745 -4.69 31.52 16.46
CA ASN A 745 -5.74 32.29 17.16
C ASN A 745 -7.06 31.52 17.23
N PHE A 746 -7.23 30.46 16.45
CA PHE A 746 -8.44 29.65 16.49
C PHE A 746 -8.29 28.50 17.48
N LYS A 747 -9.44 28.05 18.02
CA LYS A 747 -9.46 26.94 18.98
C LYS A 747 -8.80 25.71 18.40
N HIS A 748 -7.89 25.12 19.17
CA HIS A 748 -7.24 23.84 18.77
C HIS A 748 -6.89 23.02 19.99
N THR A 749 -6.73 21.72 19.77
CA THR A 749 -6.25 20.78 20.78
C THR A 749 -4.81 20.39 20.41
N ILE A 750 -3.93 20.44 21.41
CA ILE A 750 -2.53 20.03 21.25
C ILE A 750 -2.45 18.55 21.61
N THR A 751 -2.00 17.70 20.69
CA THR A 751 -1.82 16.28 20.97
C THR A 751 -0.36 15.88 20.84
N TYR A 752 0.06 14.96 21.71
CA TYR A 752 1.45 14.52 21.72
C TYR A 752 1.55 13.03 22.04
N TYR A 753 2.31 12.36 21.22
CA TYR A 753 2.82 11.01 21.48
C TYR A 753 4.34 11.13 21.51
N GLY A 754 4.99 10.78 22.62
CA GLY A 754 6.43 10.90 22.73
C GLY A 754 6.93 10.52 24.11
N PRO A 755 8.26 10.52 24.34
CA PRO A 755 8.85 10.05 25.59
C PRO A 755 8.51 10.89 26.82
N HIS A 756 8.19 12.18 26.65
CA HIS A 756 7.92 13.07 27.79
C HIS A 756 6.63 12.68 28.52
N THR A 757 6.62 12.86 29.84
CA THR A 757 5.39 12.83 30.63
C THR A 757 4.52 14.03 30.25
N LEU A 758 3.26 14.04 30.67
CA LEU A 758 2.35 15.17 30.42
C LEU A 758 2.95 16.48 30.99
N GLU A 759 3.50 16.42 32.19
CA GLU A 759 4.07 17.61 32.87
C GLU A 759 5.28 18.16 32.11
N ALA A 760 6.23 17.29 31.75
CA ALA A 760 7.41 17.69 30.99
C ALA A 760 7.04 18.24 29.60
N PHE A 761 6.04 17.61 28.95
CA PHE A 761 5.57 18.06 27.65
C PHE A 761 4.88 19.45 27.77
N THR A 762 3.95 19.60 28.70
CA THR A 762 3.22 20.90 28.86
C THR A 762 4.17 22.03 29.21
N GLU A 763 5.19 21.75 30.03
CA GLU A 763 6.21 22.78 30.35
C GLU A 763 6.98 23.16 29.08
N SER A 764 7.41 22.17 28.28
CA SER A 764 8.21 22.42 27.08
C SER A 764 7.39 23.14 25.99
N ILE A 765 6.20 22.61 25.66
CA ILE A 765 5.38 23.23 24.62
C ILE A 765 4.84 24.58 25.02
N GLY A 766 4.58 24.82 26.31
CA GLY A 766 4.13 26.11 26.84
C GLY A 766 5.15 27.24 26.65
N LYS A 767 6.43 26.89 26.55
CA LYS A 767 7.51 27.85 26.26
C LYS A 767 7.63 28.15 24.77
N LEU A 768 7.24 27.19 23.94
CA LEU A 768 7.48 27.21 22.47
C LEU A 768 6.26 27.74 21.72
N HIS A 769 5.06 27.28 22.07
CA HIS A 769 3.82 27.58 21.36
C HIS A 769 3.10 28.74 22.00
N LYS A 770 2.91 29.82 21.26
CA LYS A 770 2.27 31.06 21.77
C LYS A 770 0.78 31.04 21.48
N LEU A 771 -0.01 31.18 22.52
CA LEU A 771 -1.46 31.19 22.47
C LEU A 771 -2.02 32.59 22.69
N PRO A 772 -3.18 32.91 22.08
CA PRO A 772 -3.85 34.19 22.33
C PRO A 772 -4.50 34.19 23.74
N ALA A 773 -4.88 35.36 24.21
CA ALA A 773 -5.61 35.50 25.49
C ALA A 773 -7.02 34.84 25.39
N ALA A 774 -7.62 34.87 24.21
CA ALA A 774 -8.90 34.21 23.90
C ALA A 774 -8.90 33.76 22.43
N PHE A 775 -9.49 32.63 22.17
CA PHE A 775 -9.61 32.13 20.78
C PHE A 775 -10.60 32.97 19.97
N SER A 776 -10.28 33.19 18.71
CA SER A 776 -11.15 33.79 17.72
C SER A 776 -12.32 32.86 17.37
N PRO A 777 -13.52 33.40 17.06
CA PRO A 777 -14.63 32.58 16.61
C PRO A 777 -14.29 31.96 15.25
N GLU A 778 -14.59 30.67 15.11
CA GLU A 778 -14.37 29.95 13.86
C GLU A 778 -15.37 30.41 12.80
N PRO A 779 -14.94 30.59 11.54
CA PRO A 779 -15.89 30.86 10.46
C PRO A 779 -16.87 29.69 10.32
N PRO A 780 -18.16 29.95 10.01
CA PRO A 780 -19.12 28.85 9.87
C PRO A 780 -18.80 27.96 8.69
N ALA A 781 -18.92 26.66 8.86
CA ALA A 781 -18.67 25.69 7.79
C ALA A 781 -19.84 25.68 6.79
N LYS A 782 -19.52 25.58 5.52
CA LYS A 782 -20.52 25.37 4.45
C LYS A 782 -21.21 24.04 4.65
N LYS A 783 -22.56 24.02 4.51
CA LYS A 783 -23.38 22.82 4.70
C LYS A 783 -23.96 22.35 3.35
N PHE A 784 -24.23 21.07 3.26
CA PHE A 784 -24.78 20.44 2.04
C PHE A 784 -26.03 19.64 2.40
N THR A 785 -26.95 19.56 1.43
CA THR A 785 -28.22 18.80 1.58
C THR A 785 -28.12 17.53 0.73
N TYR A 786 -28.46 16.39 1.33
CA TYR A 786 -28.50 15.13 0.59
C TYR A 786 -29.65 15.14 -0.43
N THR A 787 -29.40 14.55 -1.61
CA THR A 787 -30.44 14.37 -2.64
C THR A 787 -31.49 13.39 -2.16
N ASN A 788 -32.74 13.56 -2.67
CA ASN A 788 -33.82 12.62 -2.47
C ASN A 788 -33.69 11.51 -3.53
N ASN A 789 -33.54 10.26 -3.08
CA ASN A 789 -33.43 9.10 -3.98
C ASN A 789 -34.85 8.57 -4.36
N ALA A 790 -35.67 9.40 -4.96
CA ALA A 790 -37.05 9.04 -5.28
C ALA A 790 -37.17 8.13 -6.50
N THR A 791 -36.28 8.30 -7.49
CA THR A 791 -36.26 7.52 -8.73
C THR A 791 -34.82 7.18 -9.11
N ASN A 792 -34.64 6.19 -9.99
CA ASN A 792 -33.33 5.85 -10.52
C ASN A 792 -32.81 6.99 -11.41
N GLN A 793 -31.59 7.41 -11.19
CA GLN A 793 -30.89 8.43 -11.99
C GLN A 793 -29.60 7.82 -12.52
N VAL A 794 -29.17 8.25 -13.68
CA VAL A 794 -27.87 7.89 -14.25
C VAL A 794 -27.07 9.18 -14.46
N TYR A 795 -25.93 9.29 -13.81
CA TYR A 795 -24.98 10.39 -14.00
C TYR A 795 -23.79 9.83 -14.79
N PHE A 796 -23.57 10.36 -15.97
CA PHE A 796 -22.62 9.84 -16.94
C PHE A 796 -21.57 10.88 -17.25
N ALA A 797 -20.31 10.43 -17.29
CA ALA A 797 -19.18 11.22 -17.80
C ALA A 797 -18.44 10.40 -18.86
N ASP A 798 -18.17 11.04 -19.99
CA ASP A 798 -17.40 10.44 -21.09
C ASP A 798 -15.92 10.39 -20.74
N TYR A 799 -15.29 9.24 -20.98
CA TYR A 799 -13.85 9.07 -20.78
C TYR A 799 -13.37 7.97 -21.73
N ASP A 800 -12.29 8.23 -22.46
CA ASP A 800 -11.73 7.27 -23.42
C ASP A 800 -11.06 6.10 -22.69
N MET A 801 -11.75 4.96 -22.65
CA MET A 801 -11.30 3.77 -21.91
C MET A 801 -11.89 2.49 -22.50
N VAL A 802 -11.29 1.35 -22.19
CA VAL A 802 -11.72 0.02 -22.65
C VAL A 802 -12.92 -0.47 -21.82
N GLN A 803 -12.83 -0.29 -20.52
CA GLN A 803 -13.87 -0.73 -19.59
C GLN A 803 -14.98 0.32 -19.46
N SER A 804 -16.06 -0.02 -18.76
CA SER A 804 -16.97 0.89 -18.11
C SER A 804 -16.81 0.72 -16.60
N GLU A 805 -16.80 1.83 -15.86
CA GLU A 805 -16.84 1.80 -14.40
C GLU A 805 -18.19 2.29 -13.96
N ILE A 806 -18.87 1.48 -13.16
CA ILE A 806 -20.23 1.74 -12.71
C ILE A 806 -20.23 1.72 -11.19
N ARG A 807 -20.75 2.80 -10.60
CA ARG A 807 -21.05 2.83 -9.17
C ARG A 807 -22.51 3.12 -8.94
N TRP A 808 -23.12 2.33 -8.08
CA TRP A 808 -24.44 2.57 -7.50
C TRP A 808 -24.21 3.37 -6.22
N ILE A 809 -25.05 4.38 -5.99
CA ILE A 809 -25.05 5.09 -4.73
C ILE A 809 -26.49 5.49 -4.34
N ARG A 810 -26.82 5.31 -3.06
CA ARG A 810 -28.08 5.69 -2.48
C ARG A 810 -27.84 6.20 -1.06
N ASN A 811 -28.38 7.38 -0.74
CA ASN A 811 -28.32 7.93 0.62
C ASN A 811 -29.19 7.09 1.54
N GLY A 812 -28.65 6.74 2.71
CA GLY A 812 -29.38 6.09 3.81
C GLY A 812 -29.85 7.11 4.83
N GLY A 813 -30.24 6.61 6.02
CA GLY A 813 -30.61 7.47 7.15
C GLY A 813 -29.41 8.11 7.81
N VAL A 814 -29.66 8.99 8.77
CA VAL A 814 -28.60 9.63 9.59
C VAL A 814 -27.97 8.57 10.50
N PHE A 815 -26.72 8.80 10.88
CA PHE A 815 -25.95 7.88 11.73
C PHE A 815 -26.75 7.45 12.97
N ASN A 816 -26.69 6.14 13.27
CA ASN A 816 -27.30 5.54 14.45
C ASN A 816 -26.31 4.50 15.02
N PRO A 817 -25.74 4.72 16.19
CA PRO A 817 -24.75 3.81 16.76
C PRO A 817 -25.29 2.39 16.96
N ASP A 818 -26.60 2.21 17.14
CA ASP A 818 -27.21 0.89 17.31
C ASP A 818 -27.14 0.04 16.03
N LEU A 819 -26.88 0.65 14.89
CA LEU A 819 -26.73 -0.06 13.62
C LEU A 819 -25.28 -0.53 13.35
N THR A 820 -24.30 -0.08 14.11
CA THR A 820 -22.87 -0.30 13.79
C THR A 820 -22.56 -1.79 13.62
N ALA A 821 -22.94 -2.63 14.59
CA ALA A 821 -22.69 -4.07 14.52
C ALA A 821 -23.38 -4.71 13.31
N LYS A 822 -24.64 -4.33 13.07
CA LYS A 822 -25.47 -4.88 11.98
C LYS A 822 -24.89 -4.48 10.62
N VAL A 823 -24.50 -3.21 10.46
CA VAL A 823 -23.89 -2.68 9.22
C VAL A 823 -22.55 -3.41 8.94
N ASN A 824 -21.71 -3.55 9.95
CA ASN A 824 -20.40 -4.18 9.75
C ASN A 824 -20.54 -5.67 9.40
N LEU A 825 -21.45 -6.37 10.04
CA LEU A 825 -21.72 -7.78 9.70
C LEU A 825 -22.31 -7.92 8.30
N PHE A 826 -23.29 -7.05 7.94
CA PHE A 826 -23.85 -7.01 6.59
C PHE A 826 -22.74 -6.82 5.55
N ASN A 827 -21.86 -5.84 5.75
CA ASN A 827 -20.76 -5.55 4.82
C ASN A 827 -19.81 -6.74 4.67
N SER A 828 -19.44 -7.39 5.78
CA SER A 828 -18.56 -8.57 5.76
C SER A 828 -19.18 -9.74 4.99
N TYR A 829 -20.47 -9.97 5.18
CA TYR A 829 -21.16 -11.06 4.49
C TYR A 829 -21.44 -10.76 3.03
N PHE A 830 -22.00 -9.57 2.76
CA PHE A 830 -22.59 -9.23 1.45
C PHE A 830 -21.52 -8.79 0.43
N GLY A 831 -20.70 -7.80 0.75
CA GLY A 831 -19.93 -7.12 -0.25
C GLY A 831 -18.43 -6.97 -0.06
N GLY A 832 -17.89 -7.40 1.09
CA GLY A 832 -16.49 -7.20 1.43
C GLY A 832 -15.62 -8.45 1.26
N GLY A 833 -14.60 -8.34 0.40
CA GLY A 833 -13.59 -9.39 0.23
C GLY A 833 -14.00 -10.53 -0.69
N MET A 834 -13.05 -11.41 -0.96
CA MET A 834 -13.20 -12.50 -1.95
C MET A 834 -14.24 -13.55 -1.52
N GLY A 835 -14.48 -13.70 -0.24
CA GLY A 835 -15.49 -14.63 0.27
C GLY A 835 -16.91 -14.07 0.31
N SER A 836 -17.14 -12.81 -0.09
CA SER A 836 -18.46 -12.16 -0.03
C SER A 836 -19.38 -12.63 -1.13
N ILE A 837 -20.67 -12.44 -0.91
CA ILE A 837 -21.74 -12.81 -1.86
C ILE A 837 -21.53 -12.07 -3.20
N VAL A 838 -21.25 -10.78 -3.15
CA VAL A 838 -21.05 -9.96 -4.36
C VAL A 838 -19.87 -10.48 -5.19
N PHE A 839 -18.74 -10.73 -4.55
CA PHE A 839 -17.53 -11.20 -5.25
C PHE A 839 -17.79 -12.57 -5.89
N GLN A 840 -18.37 -13.50 -5.12
CA GLN A 840 -18.68 -14.85 -5.61
C GLN A 840 -19.62 -14.83 -6.81
N THR A 841 -20.61 -13.94 -6.80
CA THR A 841 -21.60 -13.90 -7.87
C THR A 841 -21.06 -13.16 -9.12
N ILE A 842 -20.54 -11.95 -8.93
CA ILE A 842 -20.16 -11.07 -10.07
C ILE A 842 -18.88 -11.57 -10.73
N ARG A 843 -17.87 -11.94 -9.92
CA ARG A 843 -16.58 -12.39 -10.46
C ARG A 843 -16.54 -13.89 -10.70
N GLU A 844 -16.81 -14.70 -9.68
CA GLU A 844 -16.56 -16.14 -9.76
C GLU A 844 -17.61 -16.86 -10.60
N SER A 845 -18.88 -16.53 -10.44
CA SER A 845 -19.96 -17.19 -11.18
C SER A 845 -20.15 -16.60 -12.58
N LYS A 846 -20.27 -15.27 -12.67
CA LYS A 846 -20.68 -14.58 -13.91
C LYS A 846 -19.49 -14.04 -14.70
N ALA A 847 -18.29 -14.00 -14.13
CA ALA A 847 -17.06 -13.51 -14.78
C ALA A 847 -17.23 -12.13 -15.41
N LEU A 848 -17.97 -11.24 -14.76
CA LEU A 848 -18.31 -9.93 -15.29
C LEU A 848 -17.26 -8.86 -14.98
N ALA A 849 -16.45 -9.09 -13.96
CA ALA A 849 -15.49 -8.08 -13.49
C ALA A 849 -14.28 -8.74 -12.83
N TYR A 850 -13.13 -8.10 -12.93
CA TYR A 850 -11.98 -8.44 -12.09
C TYR A 850 -12.18 -7.91 -10.66
N SER A 851 -12.68 -6.68 -10.54
CA SER A 851 -12.90 -6.01 -9.26
C SER A 851 -14.36 -5.60 -9.10
N THR A 852 -14.93 -5.95 -7.95
CA THR A 852 -16.32 -5.63 -7.59
C THR A 852 -16.45 -5.60 -6.07
N PHE A 853 -17.36 -4.76 -5.58
CA PHE A 853 -17.69 -4.73 -4.14
C PHE A 853 -19.05 -4.09 -3.93
N ALA A 854 -19.56 -4.24 -2.71
CA ALA A 854 -20.69 -3.45 -2.23
C ALA A 854 -20.50 -3.16 -0.73
N VAL A 855 -20.91 -1.98 -0.29
CA VAL A 855 -20.74 -1.55 1.09
C VAL A 855 -21.87 -0.61 1.51
N TYR A 856 -22.43 -0.82 2.68
CA TYR A 856 -23.30 0.15 3.35
C TYR A 856 -22.34 1.01 4.19
N SER A 857 -21.97 2.17 3.63
CA SER A 857 -20.91 3.03 4.16
C SER A 857 -21.40 3.82 5.37
N SER A 858 -20.72 3.66 6.50
CA SER A 858 -21.02 4.42 7.71
C SER A 858 -20.40 5.82 7.63
N PRO A 859 -21.11 6.86 8.09
CA PRO A 859 -20.52 8.20 8.11
C PRO A 859 -19.52 8.34 9.27
N ASP A 860 -18.67 9.36 9.18
CA ASP A 860 -17.65 9.67 10.18
C ASP A 860 -18.13 10.65 11.25
N ARG A 861 -19.38 11.13 11.15
CA ARG A 861 -19.98 12.10 12.10
C ARG A 861 -21.44 11.76 12.36
N LYS A 862 -21.89 12.06 13.57
CA LYS A 862 -23.26 11.76 14.03
C LYS A 862 -24.35 12.46 13.21
N ASP A 863 -24.04 13.59 12.56
CA ASP A 863 -25.04 14.35 11.79
C ASP A 863 -25.03 14.03 10.28
N LYS A 864 -24.24 13.04 9.86
CA LYS A 864 -24.16 12.62 8.45
C LYS A 864 -24.91 11.32 8.22
N ASN A 865 -25.22 11.06 6.95
CA ASN A 865 -26.00 9.89 6.53
C ASN A 865 -25.12 8.73 6.11
N TYR A 866 -25.65 7.52 6.27
CA TYR A 866 -25.12 6.32 5.60
C TYR A 866 -25.30 6.46 4.08
N ALA A 867 -24.60 5.61 3.33
CA ALA A 867 -24.82 5.47 1.88
C ALA A 867 -24.62 4.01 1.48
N MET A 868 -25.55 3.46 0.70
CA MET A 868 -25.32 2.16 0.04
C MET A 868 -24.54 2.42 -1.24
N ILE A 869 -23.40 1.76 -1.40
CA ILE A 869 -22.50 1.91 -2.55
C ILE A 869 -22.20 0.52 -3.11
N ALA A 870 -22.24 0.37 -4.44
CA ALA A 870 -21.76 -0.84 -5.12
C ALA A 870 -20.89 -0.43 -6.31
N TYR A 871 -20.07 -1.34 -6.78
CA TYR A 871 -19.09 -1.08 -7.86
C TYR A 871 -18.89 -2.31 -8.73
N VAL A 872 -18.87 -2.08 -10.05
CA VAL A 872 -18.41 -3.08 -11.03
C VAL A 872 -17.58 -2.37 -12.09
N GLY A 873 -16.37 -2.87 -12.34
CA GLY A 873 -15.55 -2.48 -13.49
C GLY A 873 -15.54 -3.61 -14.50
N SER A 874 -16.10 -3.39 -15.69
CA SER A 874 -16.33 -4.42 -16.70
C SER A 874 -16.08 -3.86 -18.11
N GLN A 875 -15.84 -4.75 -19.08
CA GLN A 875 -15.79 -4.34 -20.49
C GLN A 875 -17.03 -3.53 -20.85
N ALA A 876 -16.87 -2.50 -21.67
CA ALA A 876 -17.97 -1.59 -22.02
C ALA A 876 -19.18 -2.32 -22.64
N ASP A 877 -18.91 -3.34 -23.49
CA ASP A 877 -19.99 -4.13 -24.14
C ASP A 877 -20.68 -5.09 -23.16
N LYS A 878 -20.16 -5.26 -21.94
CA LYS A 878 -20.77 -6.09 -20.89
C LYS A 878 -21.49 -5.25 -19.83
N MET A 879 -21.60 -3.94 -20.05
CA MET A 879 -22.22 -3.03 -19.07
C MET A 879 -23.63 -3.47 -18.66
N ASN A 880 -24.46 -3.87 -19.61
CA ASN A 880 -25.84 -4.31 -19.31
C ASN A 880 -25.85 -5.55 -18.40
N ASP A 881 -24.99 -6.52 -18.70
CA ASP A 881 -24.89 -7.75 -17.91
C ASP A 881 -24.36 -7.45 -16.49
N ALA A 882 -23.39 -6.55 -16.38
CA ALA A 882 -22.83 -6.13 -15.10
C ALA A 882 -23.89 -5.44 -14.23
N VAL A 883 -24.70 -4.56 -14.83
CA VAL A 883 -25.77 -3.86 -14.11
C VAL A 883 -26.86 -4.86 -13.68
N ALA A 884 -27.27 -5.76 -14.58
CA ALA A 884 -28.26 -6.77 -14.25
C ALA A 884 -27.79 -7.68 -13.10
N GLY A 885 -26.54 -8.11 -13.14
CA GLY A 885 -25.96 -8.97 -12.10
C GLY A 885 -25.92 -8.31 -10.73
N MET A 886 -25.47 -7.06 -10.66
CA MET A 886 -25.44 -6.32 -9.38
C MET A 886 -26.86 -6.03 -8.89
N ASN A 887 -27.76 -5.60 -9.78
CA ASN A 887 -29.15 -5.31 -9.39
C ASN A 887 -29.87 -6.54 -8.83
N GLU A 888 -29.59 -7.72 -9.38
CA GLU A 888 -30.11 -8.98 -8.83
C GLU A 888 -29.71 -9.14 -7.35
N LEU A 889 -28.43 -8.90 -7.03
CA LEU A 889 -27.92 -9.02 -5.66
C LEU A 889 -28.45 -7.92 -4.74
N LEU A 890 -28.56 -6.68 -5.25
CA LEU A 890 -29.12 -5.58 -4.46
C LEU A 890 -30.56 -5.87 -4.07
N ASN A 891 -31.31 -6.60 -4.91
CA ASN A 891 -32.72 -6.87 -4.66
C ASN A 891 -32.98 -8.18 -3.91
N VAL A 892 -32.08 -9.17 -4.03
CA VAL A 892 -32.27 -10.49 -3.40
C VAL A 892 -30.98 -10.89 -2.70
N LEU A 893 -31.03 -11.02 -1.37
CA LEU A 893 -29.88 -11.46 -0.57
C LEU A 893 -29.84 -12.99 -0.54
N PRO A 894 -28.88 -13.63 -1.21
CA PRO A 894 -28.74 -15.08 -1.11
C PRO A 894 -28.41 -15.52 0.31
N GLN A 895 -28.96 -16.66 0.72
CA GLN A 895 -28.67 -17.24 2.03
C GLN A 895 -27.59 -18.32 1.89
N ALA A 896 -26.48 -18.13 2.59
CA ALA A 896 -25.38 -19.09 2.66
C ALA A 896 -24.94 -19.15 4.13
N ASP A 897 -25.55 -20.03 4.90
CA ASP A 897 -25.40 -20.06 6.36
C ASP A 897 -23.94 -20.16 6.81
N LYS A 898 -23.15 -21.00 6.12
CA LYS A 898 -21.73 -21.18 6.49
C LYS A 898 -20.90 -19.92 6.20
N SER A 899 -21.22 -19.22 5.12
CA SER A 899 -20.58 -17.93 4.81
C SER A 899 -20.97 -16.87 5.84
N PHE A 900 -22.22 -16.88 6.28
CA PHE A 900 -22.70 -15.98 7.33
C PHE A 900 -21.98 -16.26 8.66
N GLU A 901 -21.91 -17.53 9.08
CA GLU A 901 -21.23 -17.93 10.31
C GLU A 901 -19.74 -17.50 10.25
N ALA A 902 -19.09 -17.73 9.12
CA ALA A 902 -17.69 -17.33 8.94
C ALA A 902 -17.53 -15.80 9.03
N SER A 903 -18.44 -15.04 8.42
CA SER A 903 -18.39 -13.56 8.47
C SER A 903 -18.58 -13.05 9.90
N LYS A 904 -19.51 -13.65 10.65
CA LYS A 904 -19.76 -13.27 12.05
C LYS A 904 -18.56 -13.59 12.93
N TYR A 905 -18.00 -14.80 12.80
CA TYR A 905 -16.79 -15.19 13.53
C TYR A 905 -15.63 -14.21 13.22
N ASN A 906 -15.46 -13.92 11.95
CA ASN A 906 -14.39 -13.02 11.48
C ASN A 906 -14.54 -11.61 12.07
N ALA A 907 -15.76 -11.06 12.08
CA ALA A 907 -16.03 -9.73 12.63
C ALA A 907 -15.75 -9.69 14.15
N LEU A 908 -16.19 -10.70 14.89
CA LEU A 908 -15.92 -10.81 16.33
C LEU A 908 -14.41 -10.94 16.59
N ASN A 909 -13.73 -11.81 15.85
CA ASN A 909 -12.31 -12.08 16.03
C ASN A 909 -11.46 -10.83 15.70
N ALA A 910 -11.86 -10.04 14.72
CA ALA A 910 -11.18 -8.78 14.40
C ALA A 910 -11.13 -7.85 15.62
N LEU A 911 -12.22 -7.78 16.37
CA LEU A 911 -12.29 -6.97 17.60
C LEU A 911 -11.51 -7.60 18.75
N GLU A 912 -11.55 -8.92 18.86
CA GLU A 912 -10.83 -9.68 19.90
C GLU A 912 -9.30 -9.53 19.75
N THR A 913 -8.81 -9.45 18.52
CA THR A 913 -7.37 -9.38 18.23
C THR A 913 -6.85 -7.96 18.09
N SER A 914 -7.72 -6.99 17.87
CA SER A 914 -7.34 -5.59 17.69
C SER A 914 -6.67 -5.01 18.94
N ARG A 915 -5.55 -4.32 18.76
CA ARG A 915 -4.82 -3.62 19.82
C ARG A 915 -4.55 -2.19 19.35
N VAL A 916 -5.34 -1.24 19.88
CA VAL A 916 -5.14 0.18 19.59
C VAL A 916 -4.10 0.70 20.57
N THR A 917 -2.99 1.22 20.05
CA THR A 917 -1.83 1.64 20.87
C THR A 917 -1.29 2.97 20.35
N LYS A 918 -0.36 3.55 21.10
CA LYS A 918 0.38 4.76 20.70
C LYS A 918 -0.59 5.93 20.47
N ASP A 919 -0.30 6.75 19.47
CA ASP A 919 -1.16 7.90 19.11
C ASP A 919 -2.46 7.50 18.41
N ASP A 920 -2.61 6.23 18.01
CA ASP A 920 -3.90 5.74 17.51
C ASP A 920 -4.98 5.79 18.60
N ILE A 921 -4.60 5.76 19.87
CA ILE A 921 -5.53 5.96 20.99
C ILE A 921 -6.17 7.36 20.90
N ILE A 922 -5.36 8.38 20.58
CA ILE A 922 -5.83 9.76 20.41
C ILE A 922 -6.77 9.85 19.19
N GLN A 923 -6.41 9.15 18.08
CA GLN A 923 -7.24 9.18 16.88
C GLN A 923 -8.58 8.49 17.12
N SER A 924 -8.59 7.37 17.84
CA SER A 924 -9.82 6.65 18.20
C SER A 924 -10.74 7.54 19.07
N TYR A 925 -10.15 8.25 20.02
CA TYR A 925 -10.89 9.19 20.87
C TYR A 925 -11.59 10.24 20.00
N PHE A 926 -10.88 10.91 19.09
CA PHE A 926 -11.51 11.93 18.24
C PHE A 926 -12.57 11.33 17.30
N ALA A 927 -12.34 10.12 16.79
CA ALA A 927 -13.32 9.45 15.91
C ALA A 927 -14.63 9.18 16.69
N ASP A 928 -14.53 8.65 17.90
CA ASP A 928 -15.70 8.37 18.73
C ASP A 928 -16.42 9.68 19.13
N GLN A 929 -15.65 10.72 19.47
CA GLN A 929 -16.24 12.03 19.82
C GLN A 929 -17.06 12.61 18.65
N LYS A 930 -16.57 12.48 17.41
CA LYS A 930 -17.30 12.95 16.21
C LYS A 930 -18.64 12.21 16.04
N LEU A 931 -18.69 10.95 16.45
CA LEU A 931 -19.89 10.14 16.40
C LEU A 931 -20.83 10.37 17.62
N GLY A 932 -20.38 11.20 18.57
CA GLY A 932 -21.14 11.48 19.80
C GLY A 932 -21.02 10.37 20.83
N ILE A 933 -19.96 9.55 20.75
CA ILE A 933 -19.72 8.42 21.64
C ILE A 933 -18.57 8.80 22.60
N ASP A 934 -18.77 8.58 23.91
CA ASP A 934 -17.84 9.01 24.95
C ASP A 934 -16.94 7.89 25.46
N HIS A 935 -16.96 6.73 24.81
CA HIS A 935 -16.18 5.54 25.17
C HIS A 935 -15.72 4.84 23.89
N ASP A 936 -14.90 3.81 24.01
CA ASP A 936 -14.42 3.02 22.88
C ASP A 936 -15.61 2.31 22.20
N SER A 937 -16.01 2.78 21.03
CA SER A 937 -17.19 2.28 20.29
C SER A 937 -17.09 0.79 19.91
N ARG A 938 -15.88 0.22 19.91
CA ARG A 938 -15.69 -1.21 19.65
C ARG A 938 -16.37 -2.09 20.70
N ILE A 939 -16.59 -1.58 21.92
CA ILE A 939 -17.33 -2.28 22.97
C ILE A 939 -18.78 -2.54 22.50
N ASP A 940 -19.42 -1.49 21.99
CA ASP A 940 -20.81 -1.58 21.53
C ASP A 940 -20.93 -2.50 20.32
N GLU A 941 -19.99 -2.38 19.39
CA GLU A 941 -19.95 -3.24 18.20
C GLU A 941 -19.78 -4.72 18.59
N TYR A 942 -18.81 -5.01 19.46
CA TYR A 942 -18.52 -6.39 19.91
C TYR A 942 -19.75 -7.02 20.57
N ASN A 943 -20.37 -6.29 21.48
CA ASN A 943 -21.56 -6.78 22.18
C ASN A 943 -22.78 -6.87 21.24
N GLY A 944 -22.88 -5.94 20.29
CA GLY A 944 -23.99 -5.93 19.31
C GLY A 944 -23.89 -7.06 18.29
N LEU A 945 -22.67 -7.51 17.95
CA LEU A 945 -22.45 -8.62 17.01
C LEU A 945 -22.94 -9.97 17.56
N LYS A 946 -22.76 -10.20 18.86
CA LYS A 946 -23.01 -11.51 19.46
C LYS A 946 -24.40 -12.09 19.21
N PRO A 947 -25.49 -11.32 19.38
CA PRO A 947 -26.84 -11.88 19.19
C PRO A 947 -27.30 -11.92 17.72
N LEU A 948 -26.58 -11.29 16.77
CA LEU A 948 -27.06 -11.16 15.40
C LEU A 948 -27.19 -12.51 14.69
N THR A 949 -28.27 -12.66 13.94
CA THR A 949 -28.58 -13.85 13.14
C THR A 949 -28.66 -13.45 11.66
N PHE A 950 -28.73 -14.44 10.77
CA PHE A 950 -28.95 -14.16 9.35
C PHE A 950 -30.27 -13.41 9.14
N ALA A 951 -31.32 -13.72 9.93
CA ALA A 951 -32.61 -13.01 9.83
C ALA A 951 -32.44 -11.50 10.03
N ASP A 952 -31.60 -11.09 10.98
CA ASP A 952 -31.31 -9.65 11.23
C ASP A 952 -30.66 -8.98 10.02
N ILE A 953 -29.74 -9.67 9.37
CA ILE A 953 -29.04 -9.14 8.18
C ILE A 953 -29.97 -9.12 6.97
N LYS A 954 -30.83 -10.12 6.83
CA LYS A 954 -31.84 -10.17 5.78
C LYS A 954 -32.87 -9.02 5.95
N GLU A 955 -33.28 -8.78 7.19
CA GLU A 955 -34.17 -7.64 7.50
C GLU A 955 -33.48 -6.32 7.16
N PHE A 956 -32.21 -6.18 7.53
CA PHE A 956 -31.41 -4.98 7.21
C PHE A 956 -31.34 -4.77 5.69
N HIS A 957 -31.04 -5.82 4.95
CA HIS A 957 -31.00 -5.77 3.48
C HIS A 957 -32.33 -5.33 2.90
N THR A 958 -33.44 -5.96 3.35
CA THR A 958 -34.78 -5.64 2.88
C THR A 958 -35.14 -4.17 3.12
N ASN A 959 -34.82 -3.66 4.31
CA ASN A 959 -35.21 -2.31 4.72
C ASN A 959 -34.37 -1.22 4.09
N ASN A 960 -33.08 -1.49 3.83
CA ASN A 960 -32.12 -0.46 3.47
C ASN A 960 -31.53 -0.57 2.05
N VAL A 961 -31.61 -1.76 1.43
CA VAL A 961 -30.90 -2.03 0.16
C VAL A 961 -31.88 -2.47 -0.95
N ALA A 962 -32.74 -3.42 -0.67
CA ALA A 962 -33.56 -4.10 -1.68
C ALA A 962 -34.70 -3.24 -2.21
N ASN A 963 -34.94 -3.31 -3.50
CA ASN A 963 -36.07 -2.69 -4.18
C ASN A 963 -36.14 -1.17 -3.94
N LYS A 964 -34.96 -0.54 -3.90
CA LYS A 964 -34.82 0.91 -3.70
C LYS A 964 -34.36 1.57 -5.01
N PRO A 965 -34.73 2.82 -5.26
CA PRO A 965 -34.10 3.56 -6.35
C PRO A 965 -32.61 3.83 -6.04
N TYR A 966 -31.77 3.77 -7.09
CA TYR A 966 -30.34 4.04 -7.00
C TYR A 966 -29.93 5.10 -8.02
N ASN A 967 -28.90 5.85 -7.67
CA ASN A 967 -28.14 6.65 -8.62
C ASN A 967 -27.03 5.78 -9.19
N TYR A 968 -26.90 5.74 -10.52
CA TYR A 968 -25.85 5.06 -11.25
C TYR A 968 -24.85 6.11 -11.68
N CYS A 969 -23.59 6.00 -11.25
CA CYS A 969 -22.51 6.87 -11.67
C CYS A 969 -21.65 6.07 -12.66
N ILE A 970 -21.62 6.49 -13.91
CA ILE A 970 -20.99 5.72 -14.99
C ILE A 970 -19.90 6.57 -15.66
N VAL A 971 -18.68 6.03 -15.70
CA VAL A 971 -17.56 6.55 -16.49
C VAL A 971 -17.25 5.51 -17.56
N ALA A 972 -17.37 5.89 -18.81
CA ALA A 972 -17.15 5.01 -19.95
C ALA A 972 -16.96 5.85 -21.22
N SER A 973 -16.44 5.23 -22.28
CA SER A 973 -16.33 5.90 -23.58
C SER A 973 -17.68 5.92 -24.28
N GLU A 974 -18.18 7.10 -24.63
CA GLU A 974 -19.43 7.24 -25.37
C GLU A 974 -19.35 6.64 -26.77
N LYS A 975 -18.12 6.32 -27.25
CA LYS A 975 -17.93 5.59 -28.52
C LYS A 975 -18.24 4.09 -28.35
N LYS A 976 -18.27 3.58 -27.11
CA LYS A 976 -18.38 2.16 -26.80
C LYS A 976 -19.67 1.78 -26.07
N VAL A 977 -20.30 2.73 -25.35
CA VAL A 977 -21.57 2.50 -24.65
C VAL A 977 -22.67 3.28 -25.35
N LYS A 978 -23.89 2.75 -25.29
CA LYS A 978 -25.04 3.38 -25.93
C LYS A 978 -25.90 4.09 -24.90
N LEU A 979 -26.33 5.30 -25.23
CA LEU A 979 -27.23 6.08 -24.39
C LEU A 979 -28.51 5.28 -24.08
N GLU A 980 -29.05 4.58 -25.08
CA GLU A 980 -30.29 3.78 -24.95
C GLU A 980 -30.13 2.69 -23.89
N ASP A 981 -28.93 2.12 -23.74
CA ASP A 981 -28.67 1.12 -22.71
C ASP A 981 -28.68 1.76 -21.31
N MET A 982 -28.06 2.93 -21.17
CA MET A 982 -28.06 3.66 -19.89
C MET A 982 -29.47 4.12 -19.51
N GLN A 983 -30.32 4.48 -20.51
CA GLN A 983 -31.72 4.87 -20.26
C GLN A 983 -32.55 3.74 -19.67
N LYS A 984 -32.15 2.50 -19.85
CA LYS A 984 -32.80 1.34 -19.22
C LYS A 984 -32.61 1.33 -17.69
N PHE A 985 -31.56 1.99 -17.20
CA PHE A 985 -31.23 1.99 -15.76
C PHE A 985 -31.95 3.14 -15.04
N GLY A 986 -32.19 4.26 -15.72
CA GLY A 986 -32.82 5.44 -15.12
C GLY A 986 -32.72 6.65 -16.04
N THR A 987 -33.14 7.80 -15.53
CA THR A 987 -33.04 9.07 -16.26
C THR A 987 -31.57 9.48 -16.39
N VAL A 988 -31.07 9.63 -17.60
CA VAL A 988 -29.65 9.91 -17.88
C VAL A 988 -29.38 11.40 -17.91
N THR A 989 -28.40 11.83 -17.12
CA THR A 989 -27.82 13.18 -17.16
C THR A 989 -26.32 13.04 -17.48
N LYS A 990 -25.91 13.48 -18.65
CA LYS A 990 -24.50 13.59 -19.00
C LYS A 990 -23.97 14.88 -18.36
N LEU A 991 -22.98 14.75 -17.50
CA LEU A 991 -22.37 15.91 -16.81
C LEU A 991 -21.09 16.33 -17.53
N THR A 992 -20.90 17.63 -17.63
CA THR A 992 -19.62 18.19 -18.10
C THR A 992 -18.61 18.12 -16.98
N LEU A 993 -17.33 18.17 -17.33
CA LEU A 993 -16.27 18.17 -16.32
C LEU A 993 -16.37 19.42 -15.41
N GLU A 994 -16.81 20.55 -15.96
CA GLU A 994 -17.04 21.78 -15.17
C GLU A 994 -18.12 21.58 -14.10
N GLN A 995 -19.21 20.91 -14.47
CA GLN A 995 -20.29 20.60 -13.51
C GLN A 995 -19.81 19.67 -12.40
N ILE A 996 -18.95 18.70 -12.76
CA ILE A 996 -18.41 17.73 -11.82
C ILE A 996 -17.43 18.41 -10.85
N PHE A 997 -16.45 19.16 -11.38
CA PHE A 997 -15.34 19.69 -10.60
C PHE A 997 -15.59 21.09 -9.98
N GLY A 998 -16.52 21.86 -10.52
CA GLY A 998 -16.84 23.18 -10.00
C GLY A 998 -15.90 24.29 -10.50
N TYR A 999 -15.04 24.01 -11.51
CA TYR A 999 -14.11 24.99 -12.06
C TYR A 999 -13.82 24.74 -13.54
#